data_6327f32f64361e8934e5b9c5975498c2
#
_entry.id   6327f32f64361e8934e5b9c5975498c2
#
_cell.length_a   1.000
_cell.length_b   1.000
_cell.length_c   1.000
_cell.angle_alpha   90.00
_cell.angle_beta   90.00
_cell.angle_gamma   90.00
#
_symmetry.space_group_name_H-M   'P 1'
#
loop_
_entity.id
_entity.type
_entity.pdbx_description
1 polymer ?
#
loop_
_entity_poly.entity_id
_entity_poly.type
_entity_poly.pdbx_seq_one_letter_code
_entity_poly.pdbx_strand_id
1 'polypeptide(L)'
;MTTFEDIGAQIKLEREQIKRGLEKLHNNTNQLEDKSYASATVYGVASIGELVPLVVERIDSTINRIKEGHNGKNFKDIHPFLKYVDAPSAALIGSKVTFDKVFSTKPKANQVQYVTDSIGTALENECMLKHYEEKVPGLLHKLQENYWHESCGTNQKVRIIKTLMGRYDVPSWTAWGRANRVKLGGWLLDCICEASNWFTVEMRQEGRKRQNYIVATPEFMAIKDQVMHDAELFSPIAWPMIVEPRDWQPDGTNGGYILNEVMHGYDMVRRGDPQCIQGEKPINFLNHIQKVAYTLNPFIVDVARTLQERGYVVGKFVPVVDHPLPPKPADIAENPESRKAYRRQAAEIMNVNAQQFKRSCRTRMTMNAVDVFEKYDKFYIPWSFDYRGRAYPIPAFLTPQDTDFGKSLLKFYRQAVMTPEAEGWLSFQVSTTAGNDKLPMDKRLEWTEDNRDLIAAVAKDPIGNLSTWEGMDEPWQFLAACDEYYHCVIHCDRNFTSLPIAVDATCSGLQILAGLARDASTAKLVNVLPSDKPQDAYKVIAEEAKPHVPASIKPHMDRKVTKRTVMTVPYNAKPFSNRSYIRDALKEKGVEVEKEDLTQTVKAVRQAMNVVVPGPMKVMKWIEKEVANAIDRGLTELVWVTPSGFKVTQKLMKKHVQRIELQLLGHCNIFVATGDKNEVDKAHHKNATAPNLIHSLDASLLHLSATRFNNPISLIHDSVLCRATDMDTLSDIVRQTYMHLFAEHDYLKSWAEQIGAESEPPIIGTLDPVSVIESTYFFC
;
A
#
# COMPACT_ATOMS: atom_id res chain seq x y z
N MET A 1 6.88 -10.05 35.69
CA MET A 1 5.75 -11.00 35.55
C MET A 1 4.51 -10.18 35.32
N THR A 2 3.70 -10.55 34.35
CA THR A 2 2.40 -9.90 34.03
C THR A 2 1.43 -10.22 35.17
N THR A 3 0.84 -9.21 35.80
CA THR A 3 -0.09 -9.38 36.91
C THR A 3 -1.53 -9.57 36.40
N PHE A 4 -2.46 -10.00 37.25
CA PHE A 4 -3.87 -10.05 36.92
C PHE A 4 -4.44 -8.66 36.62
N GLU A 5 -3.91 -7.60 37.25
CA GLU A 5 -4.29 -6.22 37.00
C GLU A 5 -3.87 -5.78 35.59
N ASP A 6 -2.65 -6.14 35.14
CA ASP A 6 -2.16 -5.85 33.78
C ASP A 6 -3.03 -6.52 32.72
N ILE A 7 -3.41 -7.79 32.94
CA ILE A 7 -4.32 -8.52 32.05
C ILE A 7 -5.71 -7.83 32.00
N GLY A 8 -6.22 -7.41 33.16
CA GLY A 8 -7.47 -6.67 33.24
C GLY A 8 -7.43 -5.33 32.51
N ALA A 9 -6.29 -4.62 32.58
CA ALA A 9 -6.07 -3.38 31.86
C ALA A 9 -5.99 -3.62 30.34
N GLN A 10 -5.32 -4.69 29.89
CA GLN A 10 -5.27 -5.08 28.48
C GLN A 10 -6.66 -5.43 27.94
N ILE A 11 -7.45 -6.19 28.66
CA ILE A 11 -8.84 -6.52 28.26
C ILE A 11 -9.69 -5.25 28.10
N LYS A 12 -9.52 -4.27 29.00
CA LYS A 12 -10.21 -2.97 28.86
C LYS A 12 -9.77 -2.23 27.58
N LEU A 13 -8.47 -2.25 27.28
CA LEU A 13 -7.93 -1.66 26.08
C LEU A 13 -8.48 -2.33 24.81
N GLU A 14 -8.55 -3.66 24.77
CA GLU A 14 -9.10 -4.42 23.65
C GLU A 14 -10.60 -4.18 23.47
N ARG A 15 -11.38 -4.05 24.55
CA ARG A 15 -12.78 -3.62 24.48
C ARG A 15 -12.94 -2.21 23.91
N GLU A 16 -12.02 -1.32 24.24
CA GLU A 16 -12.01 0.03 23.62
C GLU A 16 -11.66 -0.01 22.13
N GLN A 17 -10.77 -0.91 21.70
CA GLN A 17 -10.47 -1.16 20.29
C GLN A 17 -11.72 -1.62 19.51
N ILE A 18 -12.49 -2.55 20.08
CA ILE A 18 -13.77 -3.02 19.52
C ILE A 18 -14.75 -1.87 19.41
N LYS A 19 -14.99 -1.15 20.53
CA LYS A 19 -15.94 -0.04 20.61
C LYS A 19 -15.63 1.05 19.58
N ARG A 20 -14.37 1.52 19.52
CA ARG A 20 -13.97 2.56 18.55
C ARG A 20 -14.04 2.09 17.11
N GLY A 21 -13.77 0.83 16.86
CA GLY A 21 -13.92 0.23 15.53
C GLY A 21 -15.37 0.23 15.08
N LEU A 22 -16.28 -0.20 15.93
CA LEU A 22 -17.74 -0.18 15.68
C LEU A 22 -18.25 1.25 15.47
N GLU A 23 -17.91 2.18 16.37
CA GLU A 23 -18.29 3.58 16.25
C GLU A 23 -17.83 4.19 14.93
N LYS A 24 -16.60 3.90 14.52
CA LYS A 24 -16.05 4.37 13.24
C LYS A 24 -16.82 3.81 12.05
N LEU A 25 -17.14 2.52 12.06
CA LEU A 25 -17.90 1.85 11.00
C LEU A 25 -19.30 2.47 10.86
N HIS A 26 -20.04 2.56 11.95
CA HIS A 26 -21.40 3.12 11.95
C HIS A 26 -21.44 4.61 11.60
N ASN A 27 -20.53 5.41 12.18
CA ASN A 27 -20.44 6.83 11.86
C ASN A 27 -20.12 7.07 10.38
N ASN A 28 -19.20 6.28 9.81
CA ASN A 28 -18.88 6.37 8.38
C ASN A 28 -20.08 5.98 7.51
N THR A 29 -20.79 4.91 7.85
CA THR A 29 -22.01 4.46 7.14
C THR A 29 -23.08 5.54 7.17
N ASN A 30 -23.40 6.07 8.35
CA ASN A 30 -24.40 7.13 8.52
C ASN A 30 -24.03 8.40 7.74
N GLN A 31 -22.78 8.84 7.81
CA GLN A 31 -22.31 10.01 7.05
C GLN A 31 -22.43 9.83 5.54
N LEU A 32 -22.18 8.62 5.02
CA LEU A 32 -22.34 8.33 3.61
C LEU A 32 -23.81 8.32 3.19
N GLU A 33 -24.70 7.74 3.99
CA GLU A 33 -26.15 7.76 3.75
C GLU A 33 -26.70 9.21 3.78
N ASP A 34 -26.28 10.03 4.74
CA ASP A 34 -26.66 11.46 4.85
C ASP A 34 -26.21 12.28 3.63
N LYS A 35 -25.04 11.98 3.09
CA LYS A 35 -24.52 12.61 1.88
C LYS A 35 -25.13 12.04 0.60
N SER A 36 -26.00 11.03 0.68
CA SER A 36 -26.52 10.26 -0.46
C SER A 36 -25.41 9.57 -1.27
N TYR A 37 -24.49 8.91 -0.55
CA TYR A 37 -23.39 8.09 -1.09
C TYR A 37 -23.44 6.65 -0.52
N ALA A 38 -24.64 6.10 -0.33
CA ALA A 38 -24.82 4.75 0.22
C ALA A 38 -24.11 3.67 -0.59
N SER A 39 -23.92 3.88 -1.89
CA SER A 39 -23.12 3.01 -2.74
C SER A 39 -21.64 2.89 -2.35
N ALA A 40 -21.12 3.78 -1.50
CA ALA A 40 -19.75 3.76 -0.98
C ALA A 40 -19.65 3.16 0.42
N THR A 41 -20.76 2.78 1.04
CA THR A 41 -20.79 2.02 2.30
C THR A 41 -20.28 0.59 2.07
N VAL A 42 -19.92 -0.11 3.15
CA VAL A 42 -19.47 -1.50 3.07
C VAL A 42 -20.54 -2.37 2.39
N TYR A 43 -21.78 -2.29 2.83
CA TYR A 43 -22.88 -3.02 2.22
C TYR A 43 -23.15 -2.58 0.78
N GLY A 44 -23.03 -1.27 0.49
CA GLY A 44 -23.23 -0.76 -0.88
C GLY A 44 -22.20 -1.30 -1.87
N VAL A 45 -20.91 -1.31 -1.50
CA VAL A 45 -19.83 -1.85 -2.35
C VAL A 45 -20.00 -3.35 -2.58
N ALA A 46 -20.25 -4.11 -1.51
CA ALA A 46 -20.43 -5.56 -1.59
C ALA A 46 -21.64 -5.92 -2.49
N SER A 47 -22.80 -5.32 -2.20
CA SER A 47 -24.03 -5.63 -2.94
C SER A 47 -23.99 -5.17 -4.40
N ILE A 48 -23.44 -4.00 -4.71
CA ILE A 48 -23.31 -3.54 -6.09
C ILE A 48 -22.37 -4.45 -6.89
N GLY A 49 -21.32 -4.98 -6.27
CA GLY A 49 -20.44 -5.95 -6.90
C GLY A 49 -21.16 -7.22 -7.37
N GLU A 50 -22.15 -7.70 -6.61
CA GLU A 50 -22.97 -8.85 -6.96
C GLU A 50 -24.12 -8.50 -7.93
N LEU A 51 -24.70 -7.32 -7.78
CA LEU A 51 -25.84 -6.87 -8.58
C LEU A 51 -25.48 -6.57 -10.04
N VAL A 52 -24.32 -5.92 -10.27
CA VAL A 52 -23.93 -5.45 -11.61
C VAL A 52 -23.90 -6.56 -12.65
N PRO A 53 -23.32 -7.76 -12.42
CA PRO A 53 -23.38 -8.87 -13.40
C PRO A 53 -24.80 -9.25 -13.80
N LEU A 54 -25.71 -9.35 -12.84
CA LEU A 54 -27.11 -9.73 -13.07
C LEU A 54 -27.83 -8.66 -13.93
N VAL A 55 -27.55 -7.39 -13.65
CA VAL A 55 -28.12 -6.28 -14.44
C VAL A 55 -27.52 -6.25 -15.85
N VAL A 56 -26.22 -6.56 -16.01
CA VAL A 56 -25.56 -6.67 -17.33
C VAL A 56 -26.27 -7.75 -18.17
N GLU A 57 -26.49 -8.95 -17.63
CA GLU A 57 -27.20 -10.02 -18.34
C GLU A 57 -28.60 -9.57 -18.80
N ARG A 58 -29.30 -8.82 -17.93
CA ARG A 58 -30.64 -8.31 -18.25
C ARG A 58 -30.60 -7.25 -19.36
N ILE A 59 -29.61 -6.33 -19.31
CA ILE A 59 -29.39 -5.31 -20.36
C ILE A 59 -29.07 -5.99 -21.68
N ASP A 60 -28.12 -6.94 -21.70
CA ASP A 60 -27.70 -7.65 -22.92
C ASP A 60 -28.84 -8.47 -23.52
N SER A 61 -29.63 -9.17 -22.69
CA SER A 61 -30.85 -9.87 -23.12
C SER A 61 -31.83 -8.91 -23.80
N THR A 62 -32.03 -7.72 -23.24
CA THR A 62 -32.89 -6.71 -23.81
C THR A 62 -32.36 -6.20 -25.17
N ILE A 63 -31.05 -5.90 -25.23
CA ILE A 63 -30.41 -5.44 -26.47
C ILE A 63 -30.48 -6.50 -27.56
N ASN A 64 -30.26 -7.77 -27.23
CA ASN A 64 -30.36 -8.88 -28.18
C ASN A 64 -31.79 -9.06 -28.73
N ARG A 65 -32.79 -8.97 -27.86
CA ARG A 65 -34.21 -8.99 -28.28
C ARG A 65 -34.55 -7.85 -29.26
N ILE A 66 -33.99 -6.67 -29.04
CA ILE A 66 -34.15 -5.53 -29.96
C ILE A 66 -33.54 -5.85 -31.33
N LYS A 67 -32.33 -6.44 -31.37
CA LYS A 67 -31.63 -6.85 -32.58
C LYS A 67 -32.38 -7.92 -33.36
N GLU A 68 -33.04 -8.84 -32.67
CA GLU A 68 -33.88 -9.89 -33.25
C GLU A 68 -35.24 -9.41 -33.75
N GLY A 69 -35.54 -8.12 -33.64
CA GLY A 69 -36.78 -7.53 -34.14
C GLY A 69 -37.97 -7.62 -33.17
N HIS A 70 -37.78 -8.09 -31.94
CA HIS A 70 -38.81 -8.06 -30.88
C HIS A 70 -38.99 -6.63 -30.35
N ASN A 71 -39.78 -5.84 -31.06
CA ASN A 71 -39.94 -4.42 -30.79
C ASN A 71 -41.15 -4.12 -29.89
N GLY A 72 -40.90 -4.04 -28.59
CA GLY A 72 -41.81 -3.32 -27.69
C GLY A 72 -41.73 -1.80 -27.95
N LYS A 73 -42.85 -1.09 -27.76
CA LYS A 73 -42.95 0.35 -28.00
C LYS A 73 -41.87 1.20 -27.29
N ASN A 74 -41.34 0.72 -26.18
CA ASN A 74 -40.32 1.41 -25.34
C ASN A 74 -38.86 1.14 -25.79
N PHE A 75 -38.56 0.07 -26.53
CA PHE A 75 -37.20 -0.32 -26.83
C PHE A 75 -36.56 0.54 -27.95
N LYS A 76 -37.32 0.95 -28.93
CA LYS A 76 -36.81 1.82 -30.00
C LYS A 76 -36.31 3.18 -29.50
N ASP A 77 -36.93 3.67 -28.45
CA ASP A 77 -36.59 4.98 -27.84
C ASP A 77 -35.31 4.93 -27.00
N ILE A 78 -34.91 3.76 -26.49
CA ILE A 78 -33.81 3.59 -25.53
C ILE A 78 -32.49 3.21 -26.23
N HIS A 79 -32.56 2.33 -27.24
CA HIS A 79 -31.38 1.81 -27.95
C HIS A 79 -30.42 2.89 -28.50
N PRO A 80 -30.91 3.99 -29.10
CA PRO A 80 -29.99 5.05 -29.61
C PRO A 80 -29.13 5.71 -28.56
N PHE A 81 -29.55 5.68 -27.28
CA PHE A 81 -28.83 6.32 -26.20
C PHE A 81 -27.71 5.43 -25.60
N LEU A 82 -27.79 4.11 -25.83
CA LEU A 82 -26.79 3.15 -25.32
C LEU A 82 -25.54 3.01 -26.19
N LYS A 83 -25.48 3.69 -27.36
CA LYS A 83 -24.34 3.57 -28.29
C LYS A 83 -22.99 4.06 -27.68
N TYR A 84 -23.02 4.91 -26.67
CA TYR A 84 -21.82 5.49 -26.05
C TYR A 84 -21.46 4.83 -24.73
N VAL A 85 -22.37 4.07 -24.10
CA VAL A 85 -22.16 3.42 -22.80
C VAL A 85 -22.37 1.93 -22.97
N ASP A 86 -21.37 1.14 -22.57
CA ASP A 86 -21.48 -0.31 -22.54
C ASP A 86 -22.41 -0.79 -21.41
N ALA A 87 -22.90 -2.02 -21.52
CA ALA A 87 -23.82 -2.59 -20.53
C ALA A 87 -23.26 -2.61 -19.11
N PRO A 88 -21.97 -2.95 -18.85
CA PRO A 88 -21.40 -2.90 -17.51
C PRO A 88 -21.39 -1.48 -16.91
N SER A 89 -21.03 -0.45 -17.69
CA SER A 89 -21.07 0.94 -17.22
C SER A 89 -22.49 1.41 -16.91
N ALA A 90 -23.47 1.06 -17.77
CA ALA A 90 -24.88 1.37 -17.54
C ALA A 90 -25.40 0.69 -16.27
N ALA A 91 -25.11 -0.61 -16.08
CA ALA A 91 -25.48 -1.36 -14.90
C ALA A 91 -24.90 -0.77 -13.61
N LEU A 92 -23.62 -0.39 -13.63
CA LEU A 92 -22.97 0.26 -12.49
C LEU A 92 -23.58 1.61 -12.17
N ILE A 93 -23.83 2.46 -13.17
CA ILE A 93 -24.47 3.78 -13.00
C ILE A 93 -25.87 3.63 -12.36
N GLY A 94 -26.68 2.73 -12.93
CA GLY A 94 -28.03 2.49 -12.42
C GLY A 94 -28.04 1.97 -11.00
N SER A 95 -27.23 0.94 -10.72
CA SER A 95 -27.12 0.34 -9.38
C SER A 95 -26.63 1.37 -8.35
N LYS A 96 -25.56 2.10 -8.67
CA LYS A 96 -24.98 3.12 -7.78
C LYS A 96 -25.99 4.21 -7.44
N VAL A 97 -26.65 4.78 -8.43
CA VAL A 97 -27.64 5.84 -8.21
C VAL A 97 -28.85 5.33 -7.43
N THR A 98 -29.30 4.10 -7.70
CA THR A 98 -30.40 3.47 -6.96
C THR A 98 -30.06 3.33 -5.47
N PHE A 99 -28.89 2.77 -5.14
CA PHE A 99 -28.42 2.70 -3.74
C PHE A 99 -28.33 4.07 -3.09
N ASP A 100 -27.69 5.04 -3.75
CA ASP A 100 -27.52 6.39 -3.24
C ASP A 100 -28.85 7.12 -2.96
N LYS A 101 -29.91 6.75 -3.66
CA LYS A 101 -31.23 7.36 -3.48
C LYS A 101 -32.13 6.60 -2.51
N VAL A 102 -32.11 5.26 -2.55
CA VAL A 102 -32.95 4.43 -1.67
C VAL A 102 -32.53 4.55 -0.22
N PHE A 103 -31.24 4.56 0.05
CA PHE A 103 -30.69 4.65 1.41
C PHE A 103 -30.29 6.06 1.85
N SER A 104 -30.70 7.09 1.09
CA SER A 104 -30.48 8.48 1.50
C SER A 104 -31.44 8.87 2.62
N THR A 105 -30.93 9.60 3.63
CA THR A 105 -31.74 10.18 4.70
C THR A 105 -32.53 11.43 4.23
N LYS A 106 -32.24 11.94 3.03
CA LYS A 106 -32.89 13.12 2.48
C LYS A 106 -34.38 12.84 2.14
N PRO A 107 -35.29 13.69 2.52
CA PRO A 107 -36.73 13.52 2.21
C PRO A 107 -36.96 13.36 0.71
N LYS A 108 -37.78 12.38 0.33
CA LYS A 108 -38.21 12.14 -1.06
C LYS A 108 -37.07 11.76 -2.05
N ALA A 109 -35.87 11.48 -1.56
CA ALA A 109 -34.74 11.11 -2.44
C ALA A 109 -35.06 9.87 -3.29
N ASN A 110 -35.83 8.93 -2.75
CA ASN A 110 -36.22 7.68 -3.38
C ASN A 110 -37.58 7.72 -4.13
N GLN A 111 -38.15 8.90 -4.41
CA GLN A 111 -39.28 8.98 -5.33
C GLN A 111 -38.89 8.46 -6.72
N VAL A 112 -39.70 7.60 -7.32
CA VAL A 112 -39.42 6.96 -8.63
C VAL A 112 -39.03 7.97 -9.69
N GLN A 113 -39.78 9.07 -9.83
CA GLN A 113 -39.50 10.10 -10.83
C GLN A 113 -38.13 10.77 -10.59
N TYR A 114 -37.72 10.92 -9.33
CA TYR A 114 -36.45 11.54 -8.97
C TYR A 114 -35.27 10.58 -9.18
N VAL A 115 -35.47 9.30 -8.85
CA VAL A 115 -34.47 8.26 -9.07
C VAL A 115 -34.22 8.07 -10.57
N THR A 116 -35.28 7.94 -11.37
CA THR A 116 -35.18 7.72 -12.82
C THR A 116 -34.54 8.89 -13.55
N ASP A 117 -34.89 10.15 -13.21
CA ASP A 117 -34.23 11.34 -13.77
C ASP A 117 -32.74 11.41 -13.36
N SER A 118 -32.42 11.01 -12.12
CA SER A 118 -31.02 10.96 -11.63
C SER A 118 -30.19 9.91 -12.37
N ILE A 119 -30.72 8.72 -12.60
CA ILE A 119 -30.08 7.66 -13.39
C ILE A 119 -29.84 8.14 -14.82
N GLY A 120 -30.88 8.68 -15.48
CA GLY A 120 -30.77 9.18 -16.85
C GLY A 120 -29.80 10.36 -16.98
N THR A 121 -29.73 11.24 -15.99
CA THR A 121 -28.75 12.34 -15.95
C THR A 121 -27.33 11.83 -15.81
N ALA A 122 -27.09 10.83 -14.98
CA ALA A 122 -25.78 10.23 -14.81
C ALA A 122 -25.31 9.52 -16.09
N LEU A 123 -26.19 8.77 -16.74
CA LEU A 123 -25.93 8.14 -18.03
C LEU A 123 -25.59 9.19 -19.10
N GLU A 124 -26.40 10.25 -19.22
CA GLU A 124 -26.16 11.34 -20.18
C GLU A 124 -24.77 11.98 -19.98
N ASN A 125 -24.39 12.24 -18.73
CA ASN A 125 -23.11 12.85 -18.42
C ASN A 125 -21.92 11.97 -18.82
N GLU A 126 -21.97 10.67 -18.55
CA GLU A 126 -20.90 9.73 -18.94
C GLU A 126 -20.86 9.56 -20.47
N CYS A 127 -22.01 9.49 -21.14
CA CYS A 127 -22.09 9.48 -22.61
C CYS A 127 -21.47 10.74 -23.24
N MET A 128 -21.78 11.91 -22.66
CA MET A 128 -21.22 13.18 -23.11
C MET A 128 -19.69 13.20 -22.97
N LEU A 129 -19.16 12.73 -21.83
CA LEU A 129 -17.72 12.67 -21.60
C LEU A 129 -17.05 11.74 -22.61
N LYS A 130 -17.60 10.55 -22.82
CA LYS A 130 -17.08 9.57 -23.77
C LYS A 130 -17.10 10.11 -25.20
N HIS A 131 -18.19 10.76 -25.60
CA HIS A 131 -18.27 11.44 -26.92
C HIS A 131 -17.19 12.50 -27.10
N TYR A 132 -16.95 13.33 -26.08
CA TYR A 132 -15.91 14.34 -26.16
C TYR A 132 -14.49 13.79 -26.12
N GLU A 133 -14.23 12.68 -25.40
CA GLU A 133 -12.96 11.98 -25.44
C GLU A 133 -12.65 11.40 -26.84
N GLU A 134 -13.69 10.91 -27.57
CA GLU A 134 -13.55 10.48 -28.96
C GLU A 134 -13.21 11.64 -29.91
N LYS A 135 -13.74 12.84 -29.64
CA LYS A 135 -13.47 14.04 -30.46
C LYS A 135 -12.14 14.72 -30.13
N VAL A 136 -11.73 14.64 -28.86
CA VAL A 136 -10.50 15.25 -28.36
C VAL A 136 -9.76 14.17 -27.53
N PRO A 137 -9.01 13.28 -28.19
CA PRO A 137 -8.27 12.22 -27.49
C PRO A 137 -7.33 12.78 -26.41
N GLY A 138 -7.36 12.20 -25.21
CA GLY A 138 -6.61 12.67 -24.05
C GLY A 138 -7.29 13.77 -23.23
N LEU A 139 -8.53 14.13 -23.56
CA LEU A 139 -9.32 15.11 -22.80
C LEU A 139 -9.44 14.71 -21.34
N LEU A 140 -9.76 13.44 -21.06
CA LEU A 140 -9.93 12.95 -19.71
C LEU A 140 -8.67 13.11 -18.86
N HIS A 141 -7.51 12.75 -19.40
CA HIS A 141 -6.21 12.93 -18.73
C HIS A 141 -5.96 14.41 -18.40
N LYS A 142 -6.20 15.29 -19.39
CA LYS A 142 -6.06 16.73 -19.20
C LYS A 142 -7.02 17.30 -18.14
N LEU A 143 -8.26 16.77 -18.11
CA LEU A 143 -9.25 17.16 -17.09
C LEU A 143 -8.80 16.76 -15.69
N GLN A 144 -8.29 15.55 -15.54
CA GLN A 144 -7.82 15.00 -14.26
C GLN A 144 -6.57 15.73 -13.74
N GLU A 145 -5.60 16.02 -14.61
CA GLU A 145 -4.37 16.69 -14.20
C GLU A 145 -4.54 18.18 -13.89
N ASN A 146 -5.33 18.90 -14.70
CA ASN A 146 -5.28 20.36 -14.67
C ASN A 146 -6.58 21.04 -14.18
N TYR A 147 -7.72 20.33 -14.18
CA TYR A 147 -9.01 20.98 -13.97
C TYR A 147 -9.90 20.34 -12.91
N TRP A 148 -9.78 19.05 -12.69
CA TRP A 148 -10.58 18.35 -11.70
C TRP A 148 -9.86 18.24 -10.36
N HIS A 149 -10.11 19.19 -9.51
CA HIS A 149 -9.63 19.14 -8.14
C HIS A 149 -10.51 18.23 -7.27
N GLU A 150 -10.00 17.80 -6.13
CA GLU A 150 -10.71 16.88 -5.22
C GLU A 150 -12.05 17.44 -4.72
N SER A 151 -12.19 18.76 -4.63
CA SER A 151 -13.42 19.43 -4.21
C SER A 151 -14.47 19.59 -5.34
N CYS A 152 -14.14 19.21 -6.57
CA CYS A 152 -15.06 19.36 -7.70
C CYS A 152 -16.19 18.34 -7.66
N GLY A 153 -17.43 18.81 -7.39
CA GLY A 153 -18.64 18.01 -7.56
C GLY A 153 -18.99 17.75 -9.04
N THR A 154 -19.85 16.76 -9.29
CA THR A 154 -20.25 16.33 -10.65
C THR A 154 -20.72 17.50 -11.53
N ASN A 155 -21.56 18.39 -11.02
CA ASN A 155 -22.07 19.55 -11.76
C ASN A 155 -20.94 20.52 -12.17
N GLN A 156 -19.92 20.68 -11.35
CA GLN A 156 -18.76 21.51 -11.65
C GLN A 156 -17.90 20.84 -12.71
N LYS A 157 -17.64 19.54 -12.62
CA LYS A 157 -16.92 18.75 -13.62
C LYS A 157 -17.59 18.88 -14.99
N VAL A 158 -18.92 18.72 -15.06
CA VAL A 158 -19.69 18.86 -16.31
C VAL A 158 -19.57 20.27 -16.90
N ARG A 159 -19.60 21.33 -16.07
CA ARG A 159 -19.40 22.71 -16.55
C ARG A 159 -18.00 22.91 -17.13
N ILE A 160 -16.98 22.38 -16.48
CA ILE A 160 -15.59 22.45 -16.94
C ILE A 160 -15.46 21.80 -18.31
N ILE A 161 -16.02 20.59 -18.51
CA ILE A 161 -16.04 19.92 -19.80
C ILE A 161 -16.66 20.80 -20.87
N LYS A 162 -17.88 21.30 -20.64
CA LYS A 162 -18.59 22.16 -21.61
C LYS A 162 -17.80 23.43 -21.95
N THR A 163 -17.17 24.06 -20.95
CA THR A 163 -16.37 25.26 -21.17
C THR A 163 -15.12 24.96 -22.01
N LEU A 164 -14.45 23.84 -21.76
CA LEU A 164 -13.28 23.43 -22.52
C LEU A 164 -13.63 23.07 -23.96
N MET A 165 -14.74 22.35 -24.16
CA MET A 165 -15.19 22.01 -25.53
C MET A 165 -15.52 23.26 -26.36
N GLY A 166 -16.11 24.28 -25.76
CA GLY A 166 -16.32 25.57 -26.41
C GLY A 166 -15.01 26.28 -26.78
N ARG A 167 -13.93 26.10 -26.00
CA ARG A 167 -12.60 26.64 -26.36
C ARG A 167 -11.89 25.87 -27.47
N TYR A 168 -12.19 24.58 -27.63
CA TYR A 168 -11.65 23.74 -28.70
C TYR A 168 -12.51 23.79 -29.96
N ASP A 169 -13.54 24.62 -30.01
CA ASP A 169 -14.49 24.73 -31.10
C ASP A 169 -15.18 23.41 -31.48
N VAL A 170 -15.38 22.56 -30.44
CA VAL A 170 -16.09 21.28 -30.58
C VAL A 170 -17.60 21.52 -30.44
N PRO A 171 -18.45 20.99 -31.34
CA PRO A 171 -19.89 21.14 -31.25
C PRO A 171 -20.44 20.76 -29.88
N SER A 172 -21.36 21.59 -29.38
CA SER A 172 -21.98 21.36 -28.08
C SER A 172 -22.78 20.05 -28.04
N TRP A 173 -22.70 19.33 -26.94
CA TRP A 173 -23.52 18.14 -26.70
C TRP A 173 -25.02 18.49 -26.75
N THR A 174 -25.75 17.73 -27.57
CA THR A 174 -27.21 17.86 -27.65
C THR A 174 -27.84 17.14 -26.45
N ALA A 175 -28.42 17.89 -25.53
CA ALA A 175 -29.03 17.31 -24.32
C ALA A 175 -30.23 16.42 -24.70
N TRP A 176 -30.34 15.29 -24.00
CA TRP A 176 -31.44 14.33 -24.23
C TRP A 176 -32.81 14.85 -23.78
N GLY A 177 -32.86 15.85 -22.93
CA GLY A 177 -34.07 16.34 -22.32
C GLY A 177 -34.59 15.42 -21.19
N ARG A 178 -35.41 16.01 -20.30
CA ARG A 178 -35.88 15.31 -19.10
C ARG A 178 -36.72 14.07 -19.41
N ALA A 179 -37.58 14.14 -20.42
CA ALA A 179 -38.45 13.03 -20.81
C ALA A 179 -37.65 11.77 -21.18
N ASN A 180 -36.61 11.95 -22.01
CA ASN A 180 -35.75 10.84 -22.41
C ASN A 180 -34.88 10.30 -21.26
N ARG A 181 -34.37 11.19 -20.39
CA ARG A 181 -33.65 10.77 -19.19
C ARG A 181 -34.51 9.91 -18.26
N VAL A 182 -35.75 10.34 -18.00
CA VAL A 182 -36.69 9.59 -17.14
C VAL A 182 -37.07 8.25 -17.80
N LYS A 183 -37.27 8.18 -19.12
CA LYS A 183 -37.56 6.92 -19.82
C LYS A 183 -36.37 5.95 -19.72
N LEU A 184 -35.16 6.42 -20.03
CA LEU A 184 -33.97 5.60 -19.99
C LEU A 184 -33.63 5.15 -18.57
N GLY A 185 -33.72 6.08 -17.60
CA GLY A 185 -33.52 5.76 -16.19
C GLY A 185 -34.60 4.82 -15.62
N GLY A 186 -35.84 4.93 -16.10
CA GLY A 186 -36.92 4.01 -15.73
C GLY A 186 -36.66 2.59 -16.24
N TRP A 187 -36.32 2.46 -17.51
CA TRP A 187 -35.94 1.16 -18.09
C TRP A 187 -34.78 0.49 -17.33
N LEU A 188 -33.73 1.27 -17.01
CA LEU A 188 -32.60 0.70 -16.29
C LEU A 188 -32.97 0.34 -14.85
N LEU A 189 -33.82 1.13 -14.19
CA LEU A 189 -34.35 0.80 -12.87
C LEU A 189 -35.20 -0.48 -12.90
N ASP A 190 -36.02 -0.68 -13.93
CA ASP A 190 -36.77 -1.92 -14.14
C ASP A 190 -35.84 -3.12 -14.30
N CYS A 191 -34.74 -2.97 -15.09
CA CYS A 191 -33.69 -4.00 -15.20
C CYS A 191 -33.09 -4.36 -13.83
N ILE A 192 -32.85 -3.38 -12.97
CA ILE A 192 -32.30 -3.58 -11.62
C ILE A 192 -33.31 -4.32 -10.71
N CYS A 193 -34.56 -3.91 -10.71
CA CYS A 193 -35.61 -4.53 -9.91
C CYS A 193 -35.86 -5.99 -10.35
N GLU A 194 -35.90 -6.25 -11.66
CA GLU A 194 -36.14 -7.58 -12.19
C GLU A 194 -34.93 -8.53 -12.06
N ALA A 195 -33.70 -8.00 -12.04
CA ALA A 195 -32.49 -8.80 -11.94
C ALA A 195 -32.25 -9.37 -10.53
N SER A 196 -32.70 -8.67 -9.49
CA SER A 196 -32.29 -8.99 -8.11
C SER A 196 -33.41 -9.23 -7.13
N ASN A 197 -34.61 -8.72 -7.41
CA ASN A 197 -35.71 -8.61 -6.43
C ASN A 197 -35.35 -7.82 -5.14
N TRP A 198 -34.27 -7.03 -5.18
CA TRP A 198 -33.79 -6.27 -4.02
C TRP A 198 -34.54 -4.95 -3.80
N PHE A 199 -35.17 -4.45 -4.86
CA PHE A 199 -35.90 -3.18 -4.82
C PHE A 199 -37.30 -3.38 -5.41
N THR A 200 -38.27 -2.66 -4.84
CA THR A 200 -39.67 -2.68 -5.30
C THR A 200 -40.27 -1.28 -5.27
N VAL A 201 -41.38 -1.10 -5.99
CA VAL A 201 -42.11 0.16 -6.02
C VAL A 201 -43.24 0.11 -5.00
N GLU A 202 -43.24 1.03 -4.06
CA GLU A 202 -44.29 1.25 -3.08
C GLU A 202 -45.06 2.53 -3.38
N MET A 203 -46.40 2.47 -3.41
CA MET A 203 -47.24 3.63 -3.58
C MET A 203 -47.62 4.22 -2.21
N ARG A 204 -47.26 5.48 -1.97
CA ARG A 204 -47.57 6.20 -0.73
C ARG A 204 -48.55 7.34 -0.98
N GLN A 205 -49.48 7.55 -0.04
CA GLN A 205 -50.38 8.68 -0.05
C GLN A 205 -49.71 9.89 0.62
N GLU A 206 -49.48 10.98 -0.13
CA GLU A 206 -48.96 12.23 0.38
C GLU A 206 -50.04 13.32 0.29
N GLY A 207 -50.78 13.56 1.32
CA GLY A 207 -51.93 14.43 1.30
C GLY A 207 -52.96 13.95 0.28
N ARG A 208 -53.24 14.73 -0.75
CA ARG A 208 -54.21 14.41 -1.82
C ARG A 208 -53.54 13.69 -3.03
N LYS A 209 -52.22 13.52 -3.05
CA LYS A 209 -51.48 12.94 -4.18
C LYS A 209 -50.97 11.54 -3.83
N ARG A 210 -51.00 10.65 -4.81
CA ARG A 210 -50.33 9.34 -4.75
C ARG A 210 -48.96 9.49 -5.40
N GLN A 211 -47.93 9.01 -4.71
CA GLN A 211 -46.54 9.04 -5.17
C GLN A 211 -45.91 7.66 -5.06
N ASN A 212 -45.12 7.29 -6.06
CA ASN A 212 -44.40 6.03 -6.08
C ASN A 212 -42.96 6.22 -5.57
N TYR A 213 -42.55 5.33 -4.70
CA TYR A 213 -41.23 5.30 -4.08
C TYR A 213 -40.53 3.98 -4.38
N ILE A 214 -39.25 4.02 -4.66
CA ILE A 214 -38.41 2.81 -4.67
C ILE A 214 -37.99 2.54 -3.25
N VAL A 215 -38.17 1.31 -2.81
CA VAL A 215 -37.81 0.83 -1.45
C VAL A 215 -37.06 -0.47 -1.55
N ALA A 216 -36.17 -0.70 -0.58
CA ALA A 216 -35.52 -1.98 -0.44
C ALA A 216 -36.52 -3.03 0.07
N THR A 217 -36.43 -4.24 -0.47
CA THR A 217 -37.25 -5.36 -0.01
C THR A 217 -36.75 -5.90 1.34
N PRO A 218 -37.59 -6.61 2.11
CA PRO A 218 -37.11 -7.28 3.34
C PRO A 218 -35.98 -8.27 3.09
N GLU A 219 -35.95 -8.91 1.92
CA GLU A 219 -34.87 -9.80 1.49
C GLU A 219 -33.53 -9.06 1.41
N PHE A 220 -33.50 -7.90 0.74
CA PHE A 220 -32.28 -7.09 0.69
C PHE A 220 -31.89 -6.53 2.06
N MET A 221 -32.85 -6.13 2.88
CA MET A 221 -32.54 -5.67 4.23
C MET A 221 -31.85 -6.73 5.07
N ALA A 222 -32.24 -8.01 4.94
CA ALA A 222 -31.53 -9.11 5.60
C ALA A 222 -30.08 -9.30 5.06
N ILE A 223 -29.86 -9.12 3.75
CA ILE A 223 -28.52 -9.12 3.15
C ILE A 223 -27.69 -7.97 3.70
N LYS A 224 -28.24 -6.75 3.72
CA LYS A 224 -27.59 -5.55 4.30
C LYS A 224 -27.17 -5.82 5.74
N ASP A 225 -28.06 -6.32 6.56
CA ASP A 225 -27.82 -6.60 7.98
C ASP A 225 -26.71 -7.65 8.15
N GLN A 226 -26.69 -8.70 7.33
CA GLN A 226 -25.64 -9.72 7.34
C GLN A 226 -24.28 -9.13 6.94
N VAL A 227 -24.22 -8.35 5.87
CA VAL A 227 -22.97 -7.71 5.42
C VAL A 227 -22.46 -6.72 6.47
N MET A 228 -23.35 -5.97 7.12
CA MET A 228 -22.97 -5.07 8.20
C MET A 228 -22.49 -5.83 9.44
N HIS A 229 -23.15 -6.92 9.82
CA HIS A 229 -22.69 -7.79 10.90
C HIS A 229 -21.31 -8.38 10.61
N ASP A 230 -21.07 -8.89 9.40
CA ASP A 230 -19.76 -9.38 9.00
C ASP A 230 -18.70 -8.26 9.06
N ALA A 231 -19.04 -7.03 8.64
CA ALA A 231 -18.14 -5.89 8.72
C ALA A 231 -17.82 -5.48 10.18
N GLU A 232 -18.77 -5.64 11.10
CA GLU A 232 -18.56 -5.39 12.53
C GLU A 232 -17.53 -6.34 13.13
N LEU A 233 -17.51 -7.61 12.72
CA LEU A 233 -16.51 -8.59 13.17
C LEU A 233 -15.07 -8.20 12.81
N PHE A 234 -14.87 -7.49 11.70
CA PHE A 234 -13.58 -7.01 11.22
C PHE A 234 -13.29 -5.55 11.56
N SER A 235 -14.16 -4.90 12.34
CA SER A 235 -14.04 -3.48 12.63
C SER A 235 -13.06 -3.10 13.75
N PRO A 236 -12.69 -3.98 14.73
CA PRO A 236 -11.79 -3.60 15.81
C PRO A 236 -10.49 -2.97 15.32
N ILE A 237 -10.05 -1.90 15.98
CA ILE A 237 -8.79 -1.23 15.68
C ILE A 237 -7.65 -2.03 16.29
N ALA A 238 -6.67 -2.44 15.51
CA ALA A 238 -5.48 -3.10 16.02
C ALA A 238 -4.49 -2.07 16.59
N TRP A 239 -4.31 -2.07 17.92
CA TRP A 239 -3.30 -1.30 18.64
C TRP A 239 -2.20 -2.19 19.18
N PRO A 240 -1.03 -1.64 19.56
CA PRO A 240 -0.07 -2.35 20.41
C PRO A 240 -0.73 -2.86 21.72
N MET A 241 -0.07 -3.77 22.38
CA MET A 241 -0.54 -4.36 23.65
C MET A 241 0.29 -3.86 24.83
N ILE A 242 -0.30 -3.75 26.00
CA ILE A 242 0.42 -3.36 27.24
C ILE A 242 0.93 -4.57 28.04
N VAL A 243 0.57 -5.77 27.59
CA VAL A 243 1.10 -7.05 28.08
C VAL A 243 1.69 -7.82 26.91
N GLU A 244 2.53 -8.82 27.21
CA GLU A 244 3.07 -9.69 26.17
C GLU A 244 1.94 -10.37 25.39
N PRO A 245 1.98 -10.35 24.04
CA PRO A 245 1.03 -11.08 23.21
C PRO A 245 1.06 -12.58 23.51
N ARG A 246 -0.08 -13.23 23.34
CA ARG A 246 -0.15 -14.70 23.46
C ARG A 246 0.72 -15.38 22.41
N ASP A 247 1.34 -16.48 22.78
CA ASP A 247 2.18 -17.26 21.87
C ASP A 247 1.32 -17.98 20.81
N TRP A 248 1.72 -17.83 19.55
CA TRP A 248 1.16 -18.59 18.45
C TRP A 248 1.50 -20.07 18.58
N GLN A 249 0.54 -20.92 18.22
CA GLN A 249 0.75 -22.36 18.10
C GLN A 249 1.02 -22.74 16.63
N PRO A 250 1.63 -23.90 16.36
CA PRO A 250 1.95 -24.33 15.00
C PRO A 250 0.73 -24.41 14.05
N ASP A 251 -0.45 -24.66 14.60
CA ASP A 251 -1.73 -24.68 13.87
C ASP A 251 -2.35 -23.28 13.65
N GLY A 252 -1.67 -22.23 14.03
CA GLY A 252 -2.13 -20.85 13.89
C GLY A 252 -3.11 -20.38 14.96
N THR A 253 -3.31 -21.13 16.03
CA THR A 253 -4.20 -20.76 17.13
C THR A 253 -3.48 -19.97 18.23
N ASN A 254 -4.26 -19.33 19.10
CA ASN A 254 -3.90 -18.72 20.38
C ASN A 254 -2.91 -17.55 20.37
N GLY A 255 -2.46 -17.05 19.21
CA GLY A 255 -1.49 -15.95 19.16
C GLY A 255 -2.11 -14.54 19.29
N GLY A 256 -1.27 -13.55 19.57
CA GLY A 256 -1.63 -12.14 19.53
C GLY A 256 -2.49 -11.65 20.70
N TYR A 257 -3.63 -11.03 20.41
CA TYR A 257 -4.51 -10.40 21.40
C TYR A 257 -5.21 -11.41 22.32
N ILE A 258 -5.71 -10.93 23.47
CA ILE A 258 -6.39 -11.76 24.47
C ILE A 258 -7.81 -12.10 24.01
N LEU A 259 -8.55 -11.11 23.50
CA LEU A 259 -9.92 -11.28 23.07
C LEU A 259 -9.99 -11.81 21.62
N ASN A 260 -10.74 -12.88 21.43
CA ASN A 260 -10.91 -13.47 20.10
C ASN A 260 -11.61 -12.49 19.11
N GLU A 261 -12.46 -11.61 19.61
CA GLU A 261 -13.14 -10.58 18.83
C GLU A 261 -12.16 -9.60 18.18
N VAL A 262 -11.04 -9.29 18.83
CA VAL A 262 -9.98 -8.45 18.25
C VAL A 262 -9.15 -9.25 17.26
N MET A 263 -8.92 -10.54 17.54
CA MET A 263 -8.16 -11.43 16.66
C MET A 263 -8.94 -11.85 15.40
N HIS A 264 -10.25 -11.66 15.37
CA HIS A 264 -11.05 -12.02 14.20
C HIS A 264 -10.53 -11.29 12.95
N GLY A 265 -10.17 -12.04 11.93
CA GLY A 265 -9.56 -11.52 10.69
C GLY A 265 -8.03 -11.32 10.72
N TYR A 266 -7.35 -11.69 11.81
CA TYR A 266 -5.91 -11.72 11.92
C TYR A 266 -5.39 -13.14 12.06
N ASP A 267 -5.10 -13.77 10.93
CA ASP A 267 -4.49 -15.09 10.90
C ASP A 267 -2.98 -15.01 11.17
N MET A 268 -2.41 -16.08 11.71
CA MET A 268 -0.95 -16.21 11.86
C MET A 268 -0.24 -16.05 10.51
N VAL A 269 -0.78 -16.63 9.46
CA VAL A 269 -0.29 -16.51 8.08
C VAL A 269 -1.33 -15.81 7.21
N ARG A 270 -1.11 -14.55 6.90
CA ARG A 270 -2.03 -13.74 6.08
C ARG A 270 -2.12 -14.29 4.67
N ARG A 271 -3.32 -14.54 4.17
CA ARG A 271 -3.59 -15.06 2.82
C ARG A 271 -2.94 -16.43 2.54
N GLY A 272 -2.56 -17.16 3.59
CA GLY A 272 -2.10 -18.52 3.51
C GLY A 272 -3.24 -19.53 3.57
N ASP A 273 -2.87 -20.79 3.56
CA ASP A 273 -3.81 -21.88 3.86
C ASP A 273 -4.05 -21.91 5.38
N PRO A 274 -5.29 -21.67 5.85
CA PRO A 274 -5.60 -21.66 7.29
C PRO A 274 -5.43 -23.03 7.96
N GLN A 275 -5.35 -24.12 7.19
CA GLN A 275 -5.12 -25.47 7.71
C GLN A 275 -3.63 -25.87 7.70
N CYS A 276 -2.75 -24.97 7.27
CA CYS A 276 -1.34 -25.26 7.15
C CYS A 276 -0.65 -25.18 8.52
N ILE A 277 -0.11 -26.32 8.97
CA ILE A 277 0.73 -26.39 10.18
C ILE A 277 2.14 -25.92 9.82
N GLN A 278 2.67 -24.96 10.58
CA GLN A 278 4.00 -24.41 10.39
C GLN A 278 5.05 -25.15 11.25
N GLY A 279 6.32 -25.05 10.83
CA GLY A 279 7.43 -25.60 11.57
C GLY A 279 7.69 -24.87 12.91
N GLU A 280 8.40 -25.51 13.80
CA GLU A 280 8.69 -24.98 15.16
C GLU A 280 9.54 -23.71 15.11
N LYS A 281 10.59 -23.66 14.27
CA LYS A 281 11.49 -22.50 14.21
C LYS A 281 10.83 -21.19 13.79
N PRO A 282 9.98 -21.14 12.74
CA PRO A 282 9.21 -19.93 12.42
C PRO A 282 8.30 -19.50 13.57
N ILE A 283 7.65 -20.43 14.25
CA ILE A 283 6.77 -20.12 15.39
C ILE A 283 7.57 -19.54 16.56
N ASN A 284 8.69 -20.16 16.90
CA ASN A 284 9.59 -19.64 17.94
C ASN A 284 10.11 -18.24 17.59
N PHE A 285 10.43 -18.01 16.33
CA PHE A 285 10.80 -16.68 15.84
C PHE A 285 9.67 -15.66 16.05
N LEU A 286 8.44 -15.97 15.61
CA LEU A 286 7.30 -15.05 15.70
C LEU A 286 6.99 -14.72 17.16
N ASN A 287 7.00 -15.74 18.02
CA ASN A 287 6.78 -15.60 19.46
C ASN A 287 7.93 -14.83 20.15
N HIS A 288 9.17 -14.97 19.68
CA HIS A 288 10.30 -14.21 20.18
C HIS A 288 10.18 -12.72 19.88
N ILE A 289 9.92 -12.33 18.65
CA ILE A 289 9.85 -10.92 18.27
C ILE A 289 8.65 -10.17 18.88
N GLN A 290 7.54 -10.85 19.12
CA GLN A 290 6.38 -10.20 19.75
C GLN A 290 6.51 -10.00 21.26
N LYS A 291 7.48 -10.64 21.92
CA LYS A 291 7.83 -10.40 23.35
C LYS A 291 8.78 -9.23 23.55
N VAL A 292 9.22 -8.58 22.49
CA VAL A 292 10.04 -7.38 22.59
C VAL A 292 9.20 -6.21 23.07
N ALA A 293 9.59 -5.62 24.21
CA ALA A 293 8.95 -4.45 24.78
C ALA A 293 9.51 -3.17 24.18
N TYR A 294 8.62 -2.23 23.84
CA TYR A 294 8.93 -0.89 23.33
C TYR A 294 8.43 0.18 24.31
N THR A 295 8.97 1.36 24.18
CA THR A 295 8.50 2.59 24.84
C THR A 295 8.46 3.73 23.83
N LEU A 296 7.64 4.75 24.09
CA LEU A 296 7.64 5.96 23.27
C LEU A 296 8.91 6.79 23.51
N ASN A 297 9.40 7.43 22.48
CA ASN A 297 10.46 8.44 22.59
C ASN A 297 9.84 9.79 22.99
N PRO A 298 9.97 10.25 24.25
CA PRO A 298 9.30 11.46 24.72
C PRO A 298 9.78 12.72 23.99
N PHE A 299 11.07 12.78 23.64
CA PHE A 299 11.63 13.90 22.89
C PHE A 299 10.95 14.09 21.53
N ILE A 300 10.75 13.00 20.78
CA ILE A 300 10.07 13.05 19.50
C ILE A 300 8.58 13.40 19.65
N VAL A 301 7.91 12.89 20.70
CA VAL A 301 6.51 13.23 20.99
C VAL A 301 6.35 14.72 21.23
N ASP A 302 7.23 15.35 22.02
CA ASP A 302 7.18 16.78 22.34
C ASP A 302 7.42 17.65 21.09
N VAL A 303 8.42 17.28 20.28
CA VAL A 303 8.69 17.98 19.01
C VAL A 303 7.49 17.84 18.05
N ALA A 304 6.92 16.65 17.93
CA ALA A 304 5.77 16.40 17.05
C ALA A 304 4.55 17.24 17.47
N ARG A 305 4.25 17.33 18.76
CA ARG A 305 3.16 18.19 19.27
C ARG A 305 3.40 19.66 18.93
N THR A 306 4.62 20.16 19.16
CA THR A 306 4.97 21.54 18.83
C THR A 306 4.82 21.83 17.33
N LEU A 307 5.27 20.91 16.46
CA LEU A 307 5.13 21.07 15.02
C LEU A 307 3.66 20.94 14.57
N GLN A 308 2.88 20.08 15.24
CA GLN A 308 1.46 19.96 14.98
C GLN A 308 0.70 21.25 15.32
N GLU A 309 0.97 21.88 16.46
CA GLU A 309 0.38 23.16 16.87
C GLU A 309 0.75 24.29 15.92
N ARG A 310 2.00 24.31 15.43
CA ARG A 310 2.49 25.34 14.49
C ARG A 310 2.14 25.05 13.03
N GLY A 311 1.59 23.86 12.71
CA GLY A 311 1.21 23.49 11.36
C GLY A 311 2.37 23.19 10.41
N TYR A 312 3.58 22.87 10.93
CA TYR A 312 4.74 22.56 10.11
C TYR A 312 4.72 21.13 9.58
N VAL A 313 5.01 20.99 8.29
CA VAL A 313 5.10 19.71 7.58
C VAL A 313 6.55 19.26 7.49
N VAL A 314 6.87 18.04 7.93
CA VAL A 314 8.22 17.47 7.79
C VAL A 314 8.09 16.05 7.20
N GLY A 315 8.57 15.85 5.98
CA GLY A 315 8.46 14.60 5.27
C GLY A 315 7.00 14.15 5.13
N LYS A 316 6.66 12.98 5.68
CA LYS A 316 5.28 12.45 5.71
C LYS A 316 4.48 12.85 6.96
N PHE A 317 5.07 13.58 7.88
CA PHE A 317 4.36 14.19 9.00
C PHE A 317 3.64 15.44 8.50
N VAL A 318 2.31 15.34 8.43
CA VAL A 318 1.45 16.41 7.90
C VAL A 318 0.39 16.71 8.95
N PRO A 319 0.51 17.82 9.70
CA PRO A 319 -0.52 18.25 10.64
C PRO A 319 -1.76 18.76 9.91
N VAL A 320 -2.89 18.79 10.62
CA VAL A 320 -4.11 19.45 10.12
C VAL A 320 -3.93 20.95 10.28
N VAL A 321 -4.03 21.66 9.17
CA VAL A 321 -4.08 23.12 9.16
C VAL A 321 -5.32 23.54 8.37
N ASP A 322 -6.26 24.23 9.03
CA ASP A 322 -7.40 24.84 8.38
C ASP A 322 -7.09 26.31 8.09
N HIS A 323 -6.75 26.59 6.84
CA HIS A 323 -6.58 27.97 6.38
C HIS A 323 -7.95 28.66 6.36
N PRO A 324 -8.09 29.85 6.98
CA PRO A 324 -9.35 30.56 7.00
C PRO A 324 -9.76 30.98 5.58
N LEU A 325 -11.05 30.96 5.32
CA LEU A 325 -11.59 31.49 4.06
C LEU A 325 -11.32 33.01 3.98
N PRO A 326 -11.14 33.57 2.79
CA PRO A 326 -10.91 35.00 2.63
C PRO A 326 -12.15 35.78 3.15
N PRO A 327 -11.96 37.00 3.65
CA PRO A 327 -13.08 37.81 4.07
C PRO A 327 -14.01 38.10 2.88
N LYS A 328 -15.32 38.03 3.12
CA LYS A 328 -16.30 38.36 2.08
C LYS A 328 -16.21 39.83 1.72
N PRO A 329 -16.02 40.21 0.44
CA PRO A 329 -16.07 41.59 0.00
C PRO A 329 -17.43 42.24 0.37
N ALA A 330 -17.40 43.49 0.76
CA ALA A 330 -18.64 44.23 1.15
C ALA A 330 -19.63 44.32 -0.03
N ASP A 331 -19.12 44.43 -1.26
CA ASP A 331 -19.89 44.54 -2.49
C ASP A 331 -20.25 43.17 -3.15
N ILE A 332 -20.07 42.05 -2.47
CA ILE A 332 -20.24 40.71 -3.03
C ILE A 332 -21.68 40.45 -3.55
N ALA A 333 -22.67 41.13 -3.00
CA ALA A 333 -24.05 41.00 -3.41
C ALA A 333 -24.31 41.69 -4.76
N GLU A 334 -23.68 42.82 -4.99
CA GLU A 334 -23.95 43.75 -6.09
C GLU A 334 -22.93 43.62 -7.23
N ASN A 335 -21.69 43.28 -6.92
CA ASN A 335 -20.57 43.21 -7.89
C ASN A 335 -20.27 41.76 -8.34
N PRO A 336 -20.59 41.38 -9.60
CA PRO A 336 -20.30 40.05 -10.11
C PRO A 336 -18.81 39.68 -10.15
N GLU A 337 -17.91 40.67 -10.39
CA GLU A 337 -16.48 40.42 -10.47
C GLU A 337 -15.88 40.17 -9.06
N SER A 338 -16.27 40.95 -8.05
CA SER A 338 -15.92 40.72 -6.63
C SER A 338 -16.38 39.34 -6.18
N ARG A 339 -17.62 38.98 -6.55
CA ARG A 339 -18.18 37.63 -6.26
C ARG A 339 -17.39 36.52 -6.95
N LYS A 340 -16.97 36.72 -8.19
CA LYS A 340 -16.18 35.73 -8.94
C LYS A 340 -14.78 35.57 -8.34
N ALA A 341 -14.11 36.66 -8.01
CA ALA A 341 -12.79 36.68 -7.38
C ALA A 341 -12.83 35.97 -6.00
N TYR A 342 -13.80 36.32 -5.14
CA TYR A 342 -14.01 35.67 -3.85
C TYR A 342 -14.23 34.16 -4.00
N ARG A 343 -15.12 33.75 -4.90
CA ARG A 343 -15.40 32.31 -5.12
C ARG A 343 -14.16 31.54 -5.58
N ARG A 344 -13.32 32.16 -6.40
CA ARG A 344 -12.06 31.55 -6.83
C ARG A 344 -11.10 31.35 -5.68
N GLN A 345 -10.85 32.39 -4.90
CA GLN A 345 -9.96 32.32 -3.72
C GLN A 345 -10.48 31.36 -2.65
N ALA A 346 -11.78 31.39 -2.36
CA ALA A 346 -12.40 30.45 -1.41
C ALA A 346 -12.28 29.00 -1.89
N ALA A 347 -12.46 28.74 -3.19
CA ALA A 347 -12.31 27.40 -3.75
C ALA A 347 -10.85 26.91 -3.68
N GLU A 348 -9.88 27.77 -3.91
CA GLU A 348 -8.46 27.46 -3.77
C GLU A 348 -8.12 27.06 -2.33
N ILE A 349 -8.58 27.83 -1.34
CA ILE A 349 -8.36 27.54 0.10
C ILE A 349 -9.06 26.25 0.51
N MET A 350 -10.33 26.05 0.10
CA MET A 350 -11.05 24.80 0.38
C MET A 350 -10.34 23.57 -0.22
N ASN A 351 -9.76 23.69 -1.41
CA ASN A 351 -8.97 22.62 -2.01
C ASN A 351 -7.69 22.32 -1.21
N VAL A 352 -6.96 23.36 -0.81
CA VAL A 352 -5.76 23.20 0.01
C VAL A 352 -6.10 22.49 1.33
N ASN A 353 -7.15 22.96 2.03
CA ASN A 353 -7.60 22.35 3.29
C ASN A 353 -8.02 20.89 3.10
N ALA A 354 -8.77 20.57 2.04
CA ALA A 354 -9.20 19.21 1.75
C ALA A 354 -8.01 18.28 1.44
N GLN A 355 -7.04 18.72 0.65
CA GLN A 355 -5.83 17.96 0.35
C GLN A 355 -4.99 17.74 1.61
N GLN A 356 -4.81 18.77 2.42
CA GLN A 356 -4.04 18.67 3.66
C GLN A 356 -4.72 17.76 4.67
N PHE A 357 -6.03 17.85 4.83
CA PHE A 357 -6.80 16.94 5.67
C PHE A 357 -6.65 15.47 5.24
N LYS A 358 -6.67 15.19 3.95
CA LYS A 358 -6.44 13.84 3.41
C LYS A 358 -5.00 13.37 3.67
N ARG A 359 -4.01 14.21 3.39
CA ARG A 359 -2.60 13.91 3.63
C ARG A 359 -2.28 13.72 5.12
N SER A 360 -2.97 14.42 6.01
CA SER A 360 -2.78 14.34 7.47
C SER A 360 -3.34 13.06 8.10
N CYS A 361 -4.06 12.22 7.37
CA CYS A 361 -4.74 11.05 7.91
C CYS A 361 -3.78 10.14 8.70
N ARG A 362 -2.62 9.81 8.11
CA ARG A 362 -1.62 8.95 8.77
C ARG A 362 -1.09 9.59 10.05
N THR A 363 -0.69 10.86 10.00
CA THR A 363 -0.17 11.62 11.15
C THR A 363 -1.19 11.65 12.29
N ARG A 364 -2.46 11.98 12.00
CA ARG A 364 -3.53 12.01 13.02
C ARG A 364 -3.73 10.64 13.68
N MET A 365 -3.74 9.57 12.90
CA MET A 365 -3.93 8.23 13.46
C MET A 365 -2.73 7.79 14.30
N THR A 366 -1.51 8.13 13.89
CA THR A 366 -0.30 7.89 14.68
C THR A 366 -0.34 8.67 16.00
N MET A 367 -0.68 9.97 15.97
CA MET A 367 -0.78 10.80 17.18
C MET A 367 -1.90 10.31 18.12
N ASN A 368 -3.05 9.89 17.59
CA ASN A 368 -4.10 9.27 18.42
C ASN A 368 -3.62 8.00 19.13
N ALA A 369 -2.75 7.21 18.49
CA ALA A 369 -2.13 6.06 19.13
C ALA A 369 -1.11 6.50 20.21
N VAL A 370 -0.32 7.54 19.94
CA VAL A 370 0.58 8.15 20.93
C VAL A 370 -0.19 8.57 22.19
N ASP A 371 -1.30 9.31 22.04
CA ASP A 371 -2.14 9.78 23.16
C ASP A 371 -2.70 8.61 24.01
N VAL A 372 -2.93 7.45 23.41
CA VAL A 372 -3.38 6.25 24.14
C VAL A 372 -2.23 5.61 24.90
N PHE A 373 -1.03 5.52 24.29
CA PHE A 373 0.08 4.74 24.82
C PHE A 373 1.07 5.54 25.70
N GLU A 374 1.05 6.86 25.64
CA GLU A 374 1.93 7.74 26.43
C GLU A 374 1.85 7.51 27.96
N LYS A 375 0.69 7.10 28.45
CA LYS A 375 0.45 6.80 29.87
C LYS A 375 1.00 5.44 30.35
N TYR A 376 1.52 4.62 29.42
CA TYR A 376 2.07 3.32 29.74
C TYR A 376 3.60 3.33 29.58
N ASP A 377 4.29 2.72 30.51
CA ASP A 377 5.76 2.65 30.50
C ASP A 377 6.30 1.84 29.32
N LYS A 378 5.55 0.82 28.91
CA LYS A 378 5.93 -0.08 27.83
C LYS A 378 4.70 -0.64 27.10
N PHE A 379 4.96 -1.08 25.86
CA PHE A 379 3.99 -1.79 25.05
C PHE A 379 4.67 -2.85 24.18
N TYR A 380 3.88 -3.75 23.64
CA TYR A 380 4.30 -4.87 22.81
C TYR A 380 3.55 -4.85 21.51
N ILE A 381 4.15 -5.44 20.48
CA ILE A 381 3.57 -5.47 19.14
C ILE A 381 3.27 -6.93 18.80
N PRO A 382 2.00 -7.32 18.60
CA PRO A 382 1.67 -8.63 18.05
C PRO A 382 2.02 -8.68 16.56
N TRP A 383 2.54 -9.85 16.13
CA TRP A 383 3.04 -10.08 14.77
C TRP A 383 2.33 -11.24 14.10
N SER A 384 2.33 -11.23 12.77
CA SER A 384 1.85 -12.31 11.91
C SER A 384 2.77 -12.46 10.70
N PHE A 385 2.70 -13.60 10.00
CA PHE A 385 3.40 -13.82 8.74
C PHE A 385 2.55 -13.41 7.55
N ASP A 386 3.19 -13.08 6.42
CA ASP A 386 2.55 -13.28 5.12
C ASP A 386 2.74 -14.75 4.65
N TYR A 387 2.08 -15.14 3.58
CA TYR A 387 2.16 -16.51 3.06
C TYR A 387 3.57 -16.93 2.57
N ARG A 388 4.52 -16.00 2.48
CA ARG A 388 5.93 -16.24 2.14
C ARG A 388 6.82 -16.40 3.37
N GLY A 389 6.32 -16.04 4.56
CA GLY A 389 7.04 -16.13 5.82
C GLY A 389 7.66 -14.83 6.32
N ARG A 390 7.49 -13.71 5.62
CA ARG A 390 7.91 -12.40 6.15
C ARG A 390 6.98 -11.97 7.27
N ALA A 391 7.55 -11.45 8.37
CA ALA A 391 6.80 -10.98 9.52
C ALA A 391 6.29 -9.54 9.33
N TYR A 392 5.04 -9.33 9.73
CA TYR A 392 4.38 -8.03 9.72
C TYR A 392 3.71 -7.77 11.07
N PRO A 393 3.81 -6.53 11.60
CA PRO A 393 3.05 -6.17 12.78
C PRO A 393 1.54 -6.19 12.47
N ILE A 394 0.73 -6.62 13.43
CA ILE A 394 -0.73 -6.57 13.31
C ILE A 394 -1.21 -5.12 13.43
N PRO A 395 -0.74 -4.31 14.42
CA PRO A 395 -1.06 -2.89 14.48
C PRO A 395 -0.56 -2.11 13.27
N ALA A 396 -1.32 -1.10 12.87
CA ALA A 396 -0.97 -0.24 11.74
C ALA A 396 -0.09 0.97 12.13
N PHE A 397 -0.05 1.31 13.41
CA PHE A 397 0.65 2.49 13.96
C PHE A 397 1.48 2.10 15.16
N LEU A 398 2.49 2.90 15.48
CA LEU A 398 3.48 2.62 16.53
C LEU A 398 4.16 1.26 16.32
N THR A 399 4.64 1.05 15.11
CA THR A 399 5.34 -0.18 14.71
C THR A 399 6.65 0.16 14.01
N PRO A 400 7.63 -0.75 13.99
CA PRO A 400 8.90 -0.52 13.29
C PRO A 400 8.73 -0.44 11.76
N GLN A 401 7.61 -0.90 11.22
CA GLN A 401 7.29 -0.86 9.78
C GLN A 401 6.40 0.35 9.42
N ASP A 402 6.47 1.42 10.18
CA ASP A 402 5.74 2.66 9.95
C ASP A 402 6.55 3.65 9.08
N THR A 403 6.02 4.88 8.92
CA THR A 403 6.73 6.01 8.30
C THR A 403 7.96 6.40 9.11
N ASP A 404 8.85 7.21 8.53
CA ASP A 404 9.99 7.78 9.25
C ASP A 404 9.61 8.38 10.61
N PHE A 405 8.54 9.18 10.66
CA PHE A 405 7.98 9.70 11.91
C PHE A 405 7.53 8.58 12.87
N GLY A 406 6.77 7.60 12.38
CA GLY A 406 6.28 6.50 13.21
C GLY A 406 7.41 5.64 13.79
N LYS A 407 8.49 5.42 13.03
CA LYS A 407 9.69 4.71 13.48
C LYS A 407 10.43 5.47 14.58
N SER A 408 10.59 6.78 14.43
CA SER A 408 11.31 7.64 15.40
C SER A 408 10.65 7.71 16.77
N LEU A 409 9.34 7.39 16.86
CA LEU A 409 8.60 7.32 18.13
C LEU A 409 8.98 6.11 18.99
N LEU A 410 9.67 5.11 18.43
CA LEU A 410 9.94 3.85 19.12
C LEU A 410 11.34 3.83 19.72
N LYS A 411 11.42 3.40 20.97
CA LYS A 411 12.66 2.96 21.64
C LYS A 411 12.43 1.58 22.24
N PHE A 412 13.48 0.79 22.38
CA PHE A 412 13.38 -0.44 23.13
C PHE A 412 13.19 -0.09 24.63
N TYR A 413 12.28 -0.77 25.30
CA TYR A 413 12.07 -0.57 26.74
C TYR A 413 13.31 -0.98 27.56
N ARG A 414 13.95 -2.10 27.17
CA ARG A 414 15.16 -2.59 27.82
C ARG A 414 16.37 -1.83 27.30
N GLN A 415 16.87 -0.91 28.12
CA GLN A 415 18.09 -0.14 27.85
C GLN A 415 19.35 -1.01 28.00
N ALA A 416 20.46 -0.55 27.42
CA ALA A 416 21.79 -1.13 27.58
C ALA A 416 22.82 -0.05 27.93
N VAL A 417 23.82 -0.43 28.72
CA VAL A 417 24.92 0.47 29.13
C VAL A 417 25.77 0.77 27.88
N MET A 418 26.14 2.05 27.71
CA MET A 418 26.99 2.47 26.62
C MET A 418 28.38 1.81 26.66
N THR A 419 28.88 1.43 25.49
CA THR A 419 30.23 0.93 25.26
C THR A 419 30.89 1.72 24.12
N PRO A 420 32.22 1.65 23.93
CA PRO A 420 32.88 2.31 22.80
C PRO A 420 32.35 1.87 21.45
N GLU A 421 32.00 0.60 21.28
CA GLU A 421 31.42 0.06 20.06
C GLU A 421 30.01 0.65 19.81
N ALA A 422 29.21 0.82 20.87
CA ALA A 422 27.90 1.45 20.80
C ALA A 422 27.98 2.91 20.35
N GLU A 423 29.03 3.65 20.73
CA GLU A 423 29.27 5.01 20.23
C GLU A 423 29.45 5.01 18.71
N GLY A 424 30.22 4.07 18.19
CA GLY A 424 30.39 3.90 16.73
C GLY A 424 29.05 3.63 16.01
N TRP A 425 28.21 2.77 16.57
CA TRP A 425 26.90 2.46 15.97
C TRP A 425 25.89 3.61 16.11
N LEU A 426 25.95 4.43 17.16
CA LEU A 426 25.16 5.67 17.23
C LEU A 426 25.63 6.69 16.18
N SER A 427 26.95 6.85 16.01
CA SER A 427 27.53 7.69 14.95
C SER A 427 27.09 7.24 13.56
N PHE A 428 27.12 5.92 13.32
CA PHE A 428 26.62 5.30 12.09
C PHE A 428 25.15 5.65 11.83
N GLN A 429 24.28 5.55 12.85
CA GLN A 429 22.85 5.85 12.72
C GLN A 429 22.61 7.31 12.37
N VAL A 430 23.30 8.24 13.03
CA VAL A 430 23.20 9.69 12.74
C VAL A 430 23.56 9.96 11.28
N SER A 431 24.71 9.48 10.82
CA SER A 431 25.19 9.69 9.46
C SER A 431 24.29 9.04 8.41
N THR A 432 23.83 7.80 8.68
CA THR A 432 22.96 7.05 7.76
C THR A 432 21.62 7.73 7.56
N THR A 433 20.98 8.19 8.65
CA THR A 433 19.69 8.90 8.59
C THR A 433 19.79 10.30 8.00
N ALA A 434 20.98 10.92 8.06
CA ALA A 434 21.27 12.16 7.35
C ALA A 434 21.32 11.98 5.82
N GLY A 435 21.48 10.74 5.32
CA GLY A 435 21.55 10.42 3.88
C GLY A 435 22.91 9.94 3.40
N ASN A 436 23.84 9.64 4.31
CA ASN A 436 25.19 9.17 3.99
C ASN A 436 25.30 7.65 3.88
N ASP A 437 24.19 6.94 3.63
CA ASP A 437 24.08 5.49 3.56
C ASP A 437 24.93 4.81 2.47
N LYS A 438 25.56 5.60 1.59
CA LYS A 438 26.46 5.13 0.52
C LYS A 438 27.95 5.31 0.83
N LEU A 439 28.26 6.01 1.92
CA LEU A 439 29.65 6.17 2.34
C LEU A 439 30.19 4.90 2.98
N PRO A 440 31.51 4.63 2.89
CA PRO A 440 32.18 3.63 3.72
C PRO A 440 31.95 3.89 5.21
N MET A 441 32.07 2.84 6.02
CA MET A 441 31.77 2.91 7.48
C MET A 441 32.63 3.97 8.18
N ASP A 442 33.92 4.02 7.94
CA ASP A 442 34.85 5.01 8.46
C ASP A 442 34.44 6.44 8.11
N LYS A 443 33.97 6.66 6.87
CA LYS A 443 33.52 7.98 6.42
C LYS A 443 32.19 8.41 7.02
N ARG A 444 31.32 7.46 7.39
CA ARG A 444 30.09 7.78 8.14
C ARG A 444 30.41 8.26 9.54
N LEU A 445 31.35 7.57 10.20
CA LEU A 445 31.81 7.95 11.55
C LEU A 445 32.51 9.33 11.54
N GLU A 446 33.40 9.55 10.57
CA GLU A 446 34.07 10.84 10.35
C GLU A 446 33.06 11.99 10.12
N TRP A 447 32.03 11.76 9.29
CA TRP A 447 30.98 12.74 9.05
C TRP A 447 30.26 13.14 10.35
N THR A 448 29.93 12.19 11.21
CA THR A 448 29.25 12.46 12.48
C THR A 448 30.17 13.28 13.41
N GLU A 449 31.46 12.95 13.46
CA GLU A 449 32.44 13.70 14.26
C GLU A 449 32.59 15.13 13.75
N ASP A 450 32.72 15.35 12.44
CA ASP A 450 32.83 16.68 11.82
C ASP A 450 31.57 17.54 12.04
N ASN A 451 30.39 16.90 12.29
CA ASN A 451 29.11 17.60 12.47
C ASN A 451 28.61 17.61 13.92
N ARG A 452 29.49 17.39 14.92
CA ARG A 452 29.10 17.37 16.36
C ARG A 452 28.34 18.62 16.80
N ASP A 453 28.78 19.81 16.35
CA ASP A 453 28.15 21.09 16.72
C ASP A 453 26.73 21.18 16.13
N LEU A 454 26.53 20.72 14.89
CA LEU A 454 25.23 20.67 14.23
C LEU A 454 24.30 19.71 14.99
N ILE A 455 24.78 18.51 15.32
CA ILE A 455 24.03 17.49 16.06
C ILE A 455 23.61 18.03 17.42
N ALA A 456 24.54 18.66 18.16
CA ALA A 456 24.26 19.26 19.44
C ALA A 456 23.23 20.40 19.35
N ALA A 457 23.30 21.24 18.32
CA ALA A 457 22.34 22.33 18.10
C ALA A 457 20.93 21.76 17.81
N VAL A 458 20.82 20.76 16.96
CA VAL A 458 19.54 20.08 16.63
C VAL A 458 18.93 19.40 17.86
N ALA A 459 19.74 18.71 18.67
CA ALA A 459 19.27 18.03 19.89
C ALA A 459 18.77 19.03 20.94
N LYS A 460 19.48 20.16 21.13
CA LYS A 460 19.13 21.18 22.15
C LYS A 460 17.91 22.02 21.76
N ASP A 461 17.79 22.39 20.52
CA ASP A 461 16.70 23.23 20.00
C ASP A 461 16.25 22.72 18.62
N PRO A 462 15.47 21.64 18.59
CA PRO A 462 15.00 21.04 17.32
C PRO A 462 14.09 21.96 16.54
N ILE A 463 13.34 22.84 17.19
CA ILE A 463 12.41 23.74 16.53
C ILE A 463 13.16 24.94 15.93
N GLY A 464 14.11 25.52 16.62
CA GLY A 464 14.95 26.60 16.11
C GLY A 464 15.87 26.16 14.96
N ASN A 465 16.26 24.88 14.94
CA ASN A 465 17.08 24.28 13.91
C ASN A 465 16.28 23.41 12.90
N LEU A 466 14.96 23.63 12.76
CA LEU A 466 14.11 22.85 11.88
C LEU A 466 14.66 22.77 10.45
N SER A 467 15.07 23.91 9.86
CA SER A 467 15.62 23.98 8.50
C SER A 467 16.90 23.14 8.29
N THR A 468 17.57 22.77 9.36
CA THR A 468 18.80 21.95 9.32
C THR A 468 18.47 20.47 9.14
N TRP A 469 17.43 19.97 9.83
CA TRP A 469 17.15 18.55 9.83
C TRP A 469 15.93 18.13 8.98
N GLU A 470 15.00 19.03 8.65
CA GLU A 470 13.83 18.70 7.83
C GLU A 470 14.16 18.20 6.43
N GLY A 471 15.33 18.57 5.89
CA GLY A 471 15.83 18.19 4.57
C GLY A 471 16.69 16.93 4.55
N MET A 472 16.93 16.28 5.70
CA MET A 472 17.66 15.02 5.77
C MET A 472 16.86 13.87 5.11
N ASP A 473 17.51 12.77 4.80
CA ASP A 473 16.86 11.65 4.09
C ASP A 473 15.75 11.01 4.95
N GLU A 474 16.04 10.76 6.24
CA GLU A 474 15.07 10.29 7.23
C GLU A 474 15.01 11.27 8.42
N PRO A 475 14.36 12.44 8.25
CA PRO A 475 14.51 13.57 9.17
C PRO A 475 14.11 13.26 10.63
N TRP A 476 13.05 12.52 10.86
CA TRP A 476 12.59 12.18 12.19
C TRP A 476 13.48 11.17 12.91
N GLN A 477 13.97 10.17 12.18
CA GLN A 477 14.95 9.22 12.73
C GLN A 477 16.30 9.88 12.95
N PHE A 478 16.71 10.81 12.07
CA PHE A 478 17.89 11.66 12.27
C PHE A 478 17.77 12.48 13.55
N LEU A 479 16.62 13.13 13.78
CA LEU A 479 16.36 13.89 15.00
C LEU A 479 16.46 13.02 16.26
N ALA A 480 15.89 11.81 16.24
CA ALA A 480 15.99 10.86 17.35
C ALA A 480 17.43 10.41 17.59
N ALA A 481 18.19 10.18 16.51
CA ALA A 481 19.60 9.80 16.60
C ALA A 481 20.47 10.96 17.13
N CYS A 482 20.20 12.21 16.77
CA CYS A 482 20.87 13.39 17.30
C CYS A 482 20.66 13.54 18.82
N ASP A 483 19.43 13.37 19.30
CA ASP A 483 19.13 13.40 20.75
C ASP A 483 19.92 12.33 21.51
N GLU A 484 19.87 11.08 21.02
CA GLU A 484 20.58 9.97 21.70
C GLU A 484 22.10 10.17 21.66
N TYR A 485 22.65 10.54 20.50
CA TYR A 485 24.10 10.80 20.35
C TYR A 485 24.56 11.99 21.20
N TYR A 486 23.78 13.07 21.26
CA TYR A 486 24.08 14.24 22.08
C TYR A 486 24.18 13.86 23.56
N HIS A 487 23.17 13.17 24.10
CA HIS A 487 23.13 12.82 25.52
C HIS A 487 24.12 11.71 25.90
N CYS A 488 24.33 10.73 25.03
CA CYS A 488 25.22 9.61 25.32
C CYS A 488 26.71 9.89 25.05
N VAL A 489 27.03 10.72 24.03
CA VAL A 489 28.41 10.88 23.53
C VAL A 489 28.94 12.29 23.68
N ILE A 490 28.14 13.33 23.35
CA ILE A 490 28.65 14.73 23.41
C ILE A 490 28.56 15.27 24.83
N HIS A 491 27.40 15.21 25.46
CA HIS A 491 27.14 15.75 26.79
C HIS A 491 27.39 14.75 27.92
N CYS A 492 27.34 13.46 27.61
CA CYS A 492 27.64 12.35 28.52
C CYS A 492 26.81 12.34 29.83
N ASP A 493 25.58 12.87 29.81
CA ASP A 493 24.66 12.84 30.95
C ASP A 493 23.76 11.60 30.98
N ARG A 494 23.78 10.80 29.91
CA ARG A 494 23.06 9.55 29.76
C ARG A 494 24.03 8.40 29.44
N ASN A 495 24.13 7.41 30.36
CA ASN A 495 25.02 6.25 30.20
C ASN A 495 24.28 5.00 29.66
N PHE A 496 23.09 5.16 29.11
CA PHE A 496 22.27 4.06 28.59
C PHE A 496 21.72 4.44 27.25
N THR A 497 21.63 3.46 26.34
CA THR A 497 20.96 3.62 25.06
C THR A 497 19.88 2.57 24.85
N SER A 498 18.82 2.95 24.18
CA SER A 498 17.73 2.07 23.77
C SER A 498 17.19 2.43 22.39
N LEU A 499 17.89 3.34 21.68
CA LEU A 499 17.52 3.70 20.31
C LEU A 499 17.69 2.48 19.40
N PRO A 500 16.69 2.14 18.56
CA PRO A 500 16.84 1.15 17.52
C PRO A 500 17.84 1.64 16.46
N ILE A 501 18.91 0.88 16.26
CA ILE A 501 19.86 1.06 15.16
C ILE A 501 19.46 0.12 14.05
N ALA A 502 19.25 0.65 12.86
CA ALA A 502 18.81 -0.11 11.69
C ALA A 502 20.01 -0.44 10.79
N VAL A 503 20.14 -1.70 10.42
CA VAL A 503 21.01 -2.14 9.32
C VAL A 503 20.19 -2.88 8.28
N ASP A 504 20.53 -2.66 7.02
CA ASP A 504 19.78 -3.17 5.88
C ASP A 504 20.68 -4.06 4.99
N ALA A 505 20.06 -5.03 4.35
CA ALA A 505 20.74 -5.80 3.30
C ALA A 505 21.00 -4.88 2.10
N THR A 506 22.21 -4.91 1.57
CA THR A 506 22.60 -4.04 0.44
C THR A 506 21.70 -4.23 -0.79
N CYS A 507 21.30 -5.47 -1.07
CA CYS A 507 20.29 -5.86 -2.07
C CYS A 507 19.87 -7.31 -1.80
N SER A 508 18.96 -7.53 -0.85
CA SER A 508 18.58 -8.87 -0.37
C SER A 508 18.23 -9.85 -1.48
N GLY A 509 17.46 -9.42 -2.48
CA GLY A 509 17.07 -10.28 -3.59
C GLY A 509 18.24 -10.81 -4.41
N LEU A 510 19.22 -9.97 -4.72
CA LEU A 510 20.43 -10.41 -5.44
C LEU A 510 21.41 -11.16 -4.53
N GLN A 511 21.49 -10.83 -3.24
CA GLN A 511 22.28 -11.58 -2.26
C GLN A 511 21.79 -13.02 -2.12
N ILE A 512 20.48 -13.23 -2.00
CA ILE A 512 19.87 -14.57 -1.96
C ILE A 512 20.10 -15.33 -3.27
N LEU A 513 19.88 -14.67 -4.42
CA LEU A 513 20.10 -15.29 -5.73
C LEU A 513 21.58 -15.60 -5.99
N ALA A 514 22.50 -14.77 -5.51
CA ALA A 514 23.94 -15.04 -5.59
C ALA A 514 24.33 -16.28 -4.75
N GLY A 515 23.74 -16.42 -3.56
CA GLY A 515 23.89 -17.60 -2.72
C GLY A 515 23.34 -18.86 -3.38
N LEU A 516 22.13 -18.81 -3.93
CA LEU A 516 21.50 -19.94 -4.65
C LEU A 516 22.28 -20.36 -5.89
N ALA A 517 22.74 -19.41 -6.70
CA ALA A 517 23.51 -19.66 -7.91
C ALA A 517 24.99 -19.91 -7.63
N ARG A 518 25.48 -19.66 -6.43
CA ARG A 518 26.91 -19.57 -6.08
C ARG A 518 27.71 -18.73 -7.08
N ASP A 519 27.15 -17.59 -7.46
CA ASP A 519 27.72 -16.66 -8.42
C ASP A 519 28.65 -15.65 -7.72
N ALA A 520 29.96 -15.89 -7.79
CA ALA A 520 30.97 -15.05 -7.17
C ALA A 520 30.99 -13.63 -7.76
N SER A 521 30.68 -13.45 -9.05
CA SER A 521 30.65 -12.14 -9.70
C SER A 521 29.51 -11.26 -9.14
N THR A 522 28.30 -11.80 -9.02
CA THR A 522 27.18 -11.13 -8.39
C THR A 522 27.43 -10.91 -6.91
N ALA A 523 27.95 -11.92 -6.19
CA ALA A 523 28.23 -11.85 -4.76
C ALA A 523 29.17 -10.69 -4.40
N LYS A 524 30.16 -10.41 -5.23
CA LYS A 524 31.05 -9.26 -5.07
C LYS A 524 30.29 -7.93 -5.19
N LEU A 525 29.41 -7.80 -6.18
CA LEU A 525 28.67 -6.56 -6.44
C LEU A 525 27.58 -6.24 -5.41
N VAL A 526 27.14 -7.24 -4.64
CA VAL A 526 26.11 -7.09 -3.60
C VAL A 526 26.66 -7.32 -2.19
N ASN A 527 27.97 -7.14 -2.02
CA ASN A 527 28.65 -7.14 -0.73
C ASN A 527 28.53 -8.48 0.07
N VAL A 528 28.35 -9.59 -0.61
CA VAL A 528 28.47 -10.93 0.01
C VAL A 528 29.94 -11.29 0.19
N LEU A 529 30.80 -10.91 -0.75
CA LEU A 529 32.25 -11.05 -0.63
C LEU A 529 32.86 -9.82 0.02
N PRO A 530 33.96 -9.99 0.81
CA PRO A 530 34.69 -8.88 1.43
C PRO A 530 35.18 -7.86 0.40
N SER A 531 35.13 -6.58 0.78
CA SER A 531 35.67 -5.47 -0.04
C SER A 531 35.99 -4.27 0.85
N ASP A 532 36.98 -3.48 0.47
CA ASP A 532 37.40 -2.26 1.20
C ASP A 532 36.35 -1.14 1.15
N LYS A 533 35.45 -1.19 0.17
CA LYS A 533 34.40 -0.18 -0.04
C LYS A 533 33.08 -0.85 -0.40
N PRO A 534 31.94 -0.24 -0.03
CA PRO A 534 30.63 -0.72 -0.45
C PRO A 534 30.58 -0.84 -1.97
N GLN A 535 30.17 -1.99 -2.48
CA GLN A 535 29.94 -2.21 -3.90
C GLN A 535 28.49 -1.83 -4.25
N ASP A 536 28.28 -1.43 -5.49
CA ASP A 536 26.98 -0.96 -5.96
C ASP A 536 26.62 -1.58 -7.33
N ALA A 537 25.88 -2.66 -7.29
CA ALA A 537 25.41 -3.35 -8.49
C ALA A 537 24.60 -2.42 -9.43
N TYR A 538 23.86 -1.46 -8.87
CA TYR A 538 23.05 -0.53 -9.66
C TYR A 538 23.92 0.38 -10.54
N LYS A 539 25.03 0.86 -9.98
CA LYS A 539 26.00 1.68 -10.71
C LYS A 539 26.69 0.89 -11.81
N VAL A 540 27.15 -0.33 -11.51
CA VAL A 540 27.82 -1.19 -12.49
C VAL A 540 26.89 -1.52 -13.66
N ILE A 541 25.62 -1.84 -13.37
CA ILE A 541 24.62 -2.11 -14.41
C ILE A 541 24.32 -0.85 -15.23
N ALA A 542 24.34 0.35 -14.63
CA ALA A 542 24.16 1.61 -15.35
C ALA A 542 25.30 1.85 -16.35
N GLU A 543 26.55 1.63 -15.94
CA GLU A 543 27.72 1.79 -16.80
C GLU A 543 27.71 0.77 -17.94
N GLU A 544 27.36 -0.49 -17.68
CA GLU A 544 27.21 -1.53 -18.70
C GLU A 544 26.09 -1.23 -19.70
N ALA A 545 24.97 -0.67 -19.25
CA ALA A 545 23.87 -0.30 -20.12
C ALA A 545 24.15 0.95 -20.98
N LYS A 546 25.00 1.87 -20.49
CA LYS A 546 25.28 3.20 -21.08
C LYS A 546 25.68 3.20 -22.56
N PRO A 547 26.49 2.26 -23.08
CA PRO A 547 26.80 2.19 -24.51
C PRO A 547 25.60 1.89 -25.41
N HIS A 548 24.56 1.26 -24.85
CA HIS A 548 23.42 0.70 -25.60
C HIS A 548 22.14 1.53 -25.49
N VAL A 549 22.18 2.65 -24.74
CA VAL A 549 21.05 3.56 -24.62
C VAL A 549 21.09 4.66 -25.68
N PRO A 550 19.95 5.28 -26.02
CA PRO A 550 19.90 6.40 -26.95
C PRO A 550 20.81 7.55 -26.53
N ALA A 551 21.32 8.31 -27.51
CA ALA A 551 22.21 9.44 -27.27
C ALA A 551 21.59 10.52 -26.37
N SER A 552 20.28 10.71 -26.46
CA SER A 552 19.49 11.63 -25.63
C SER A 552 19.52 11.25 -24.13
N ILE A 553 19.60 9.97 -23.80
CA ILE A 553 19.56 9.45 -22.42
C ILE A 553 20.96 9.18 -21.88
N LYS A 554 21.91 8.89 -22.75
CA LYS A 554 23.28 8.48 -22.37
C LYS A 554 23.97 9.36 -21.34
N PRO A 555 23.90 10.71 -21.39
CA PRO A 555 24.49 11.59 -20.37
C PRO A 555 23.83 11.48 -18.99
N HIS A 556 22.57 11.05 -18.93
CA HIS A 556 21.76 10.97 -17.73
C HIS A 556 21.73 9.59 -17.09
N MET A 557 22.39 8.60 -17.75
CA MET A 557 22.42 7.21 -17.30
C MET A 557 23.33 7.08 -16.07
N ASP A 558 22.73 6.84 -14.92
CA ASP A 558 23.41 6.63 -13.64
C ASP A 558 22.67 5.64 -12.74
N ARG A 559 23.18 5.48 -11.52
CA ARG A 559 22.59 4.66 -10.47
C ARG A 559 21.10 4.94 -10.23
N LYS A 560 20.69 6.22 -10.20
CA LYS A 560 19.29 6.62 -9.89
C LYS A 560 18.33 6.10 -10.94
N VAL A 561 18.72 6.11 -12.21
CA VAL A 561 17.91 5.62 -13.33
C VAL A 561 17.76 4.10 -13.29
N THR A 562 18.81 3.36 -12.91
CA THR A 562 18.78 1.89 -12.91
C THR A 562 18.25 1.28 -11.62
N LYS A 563 18.43 1.93 -10.45
CA LYS A 563 18.14 1.39 -9.12
C LYS A 563 16.80 0.69 -9.03
N ARG A 564 15.72 1.37 -9.38
CA ARG A 564 14.35 0.82 -9.23
C ARG A 564 14.09 -0.34 -10.17
N THR A 565 14.65 -0.32 -11.38
CA THR A 565 14.54 -1.42 -12.34
C THR A 565 15.32 -2.64 -11.84
N VAL A 566 16.59 -2.48 -11.46
CA VAL A 566 17.44 -3.58 -10.99
C VAL A 566 16.90 -4.19 -9.70
N MET A 567 16.44 -3.36 -8.76
CA MET A 567 15.82 -3.79 -7.52
C MET A 567 14.56 -4.65 -7.74
N THR A 568 13.77 -4.33 -8.78
CA THR A 568 12.47 -4.97 -9.01
C THR A 568 12.51 -6.13 -10.01
N VAL A 569 13.54 -6.26 -10.82
CA VAL A 569 13.69 -7.38 -11.76
C VAL A 569 13.80 -8.73 -11.03
N PRO A 570 14.57 -8.90 -9.94
CA PRO A 570 14.55 -10.11 -9.12
C PRO A 570 13.15 -10.48 -8.62
N TYR A 571 12.28 -9.48 -8.47
CA TYR A 571 10.85 -9.64 -8.14
C TYR A 571 9.95 -9.67 -9.38
N ASN A 572 10.53 -10.02 -10.52
CA ASN A 572 9.88 -10.24 -11.81
C ASN A 572 9.12 -9.04 -12.38
N ALA A 573 9.58 -7.81 -12.10
CA ALA A 573 9.04 -6.62 -12.75
C ALA A 573 9.20 -6.73 -14.28
N LYS A 574 8.09 -6.49 -15.00
CA LYS A 574 8.07 -6.61 -16.46
C LYS A 574 8.57 -5.34 -17.14
N PRO A 575 8.99 -5.39 -18.42
CA PRO A 575 9.45 -4.21 -19.17
C PRO A 575 8.48 -3.04 -19.14
N PHE A 576 7.17 -3.29 -19.07
CA PHE A 576 6.16 -2.24 -18.95
C PHE A 576 6.34 -1.42 -17.65
N SER A 577 6.51 -2.07 -16.51
CA SER A 577 6.76 -1.38 -15.23
C SER A 577 8.12 -0.69 -15.22
N ASN A 578 9.15 -1.31 -15.79
CA ASN A 578 10.48 -0.72 -15.89
C ASN A 578 10.48 0.59 -16.69
N ARG A 579 9.61 0.72 -17.72
CA ARG A 579 9.43 1.97 -18.47
C ARG A 579 8.98 3.12 -17.57
N SER A 580 8.01 2.89 -16.68
CA SER A 580 7.56 3.94 -15.77
C SER A 580 8.67 4.33 -14.79
N TYR A 581 9.40 3.38 -14.24
CA TYR A 581 10.48 3.64 -13.28
C TYR A 581 11.62 4.48 -13.88
N ILE A 582 12.05 4.14 -15.10
CA ILE A 582 13.10 4.87 -15.80
C ILE A 582 12.61 6.26 -16.22
N ARG A 583 11.39 6.36 -16.74
CA ARG A 583 10.79 7.65 -17.10
C ARG A 583 10.71 8.59 -15.91
N ASP A 584 10.22 8.08 -14.76
CA ASP A 584 10.05 8.89 -13.55
C ASP A 584 11.41 9.39 -13.04
N ALA A 585 12.46 8.54 -13.05
CA ALA A 585 13.81 8.92 -12.69
C ALA A 585 14.44 9.96 -13.64
N LEU A 586 14.16 9.87 -14.94
CA LEU A 586 14.62 10.85 -15.94
C LEU A 586 13.86 12.18 -15.80
N LYS A 587 12.55 12.12 -15.55
CA LYS A 587 11.72 13.31 -15.31
C LYS A 587 12.18 14.10 -14.07
N GLU A 588 12.58 13.42 -13.00
CA GLU A 588 13.19 14.07 -11.81
C GLU A 588 14.50 14.81 -12.16
N LYS A 589 15.19 14.42 -13.22
CA LYS A 589 16.36 15.10 -13.78
C LYS A 589 16.03 16.16 -14.82
N GLY A 590 14.75 16.45 -15.05
CA GLY A 590 14.28 17.41 -16.06
C GLY A 590 14.40 16.91 -17.49
N VAL A 591 14.51 15.59 -17.72
CA VAL A 591 14.66 14.98 -19.05
C VAL A 591 13.33 14.37 -19.48
N GLU A 592 12.73 14.92 -20.54
CA GLU A 592 11.60 14.30 -21.23
C GLU A 592 12.09 13.32 -22.30
N VAL A 593 11.46 12.15 -22.38
CA VAL A 593 11.93 11.04 -23.20
C VAL A 593 10.79 10.48 -24.05
N GLU A 594 11.07 10.27 -25.30
CA GLU A 594 10.17 9.61 -26.26
C GLU A 594 9.97 8.12 -25.90
N LYS A 595 8.82 7.58 -26.30
CA LYS A 595 8.42 6.21 -25.94
C LYS A 595 9.37 5.16 -26.51
N GLU A 596 9.89 5.38 -27.68
CA GLU A 596 10.86 4.52 -28.39
C GLU A 596 12.19 4.48 -27.66
N ASP A 597 12.74 5.63 -27.32
CA ASP A 597 13.98 5.79 -26.56
C ASP A 597 13.89 5.15 -25.19
N LEU A 598 12.75 5.33 -24.53
CA LEU A 598 12.48 4.71 -23.24
C LEU A 598 12.42 3.17 -23.34
N THR A 599 11.82 2.65 -24.42
CA THR A 599 11.73 1.20 -24.63
C THR A 599 13.12 0.61 -24.93
N GLN A 600 13.95 1.30 -25.70
CA GLN A 600 15.36 0.89 -25.96
C GLN A 600 16.17 0.94 -24.67
N THR A 601 16.01 1.95 -23.84
CA THR A 601 16.72 2.06 -22.54
C THR A 601 16.35 0.92 -21.59
N VAL A 602 15.07 0.56 -21.48
CA VAL A 602 14.63 -0.61 -20.69
C VAL A 602 15.29 -1.89 -21.20
N LYS A 603 15.36 -2.09 -22.53
CA LYS A 603 16.01 -3.25 -23.15
C LYS A 603 17.51 -3.29 -22.82
N ALA A 604 18.20 -2.15 -22.92
CA ALA A 604 19.62 -2.03 -22.61
C ALA A 604 19.92 -2.37 -21.14
N VAL A 605 19.15 -1.83 -20.19
CA VAL A 605 19.30 -2.13 -18.76
C VAL A 605 19.08 -3.61 -18.47
N ARG A 606 18.05 -4.22 -19.04
CA ARG A 606 17.78 -5.66 -18.83
C ARG A 606 18.85 -6.56 -19.49
N GLN A 607 19.42 -6.16 -20.61
CA GLN A 607 20.55 -6.84 -21.22
C GLN A 607 21.80 -6.74 -20.35
N ALA A 608 22.09 -5.54 -19.83
CA ALA A 608 23.21 -5.32 -18.90
C ALA A 608 23.10 -6.22 -17.66
N MET A 609 21.89 -6.42 -17.12
CA MET A 609 21.70 -7.36 -16.00
C MET A 609 22.07 -8.81 -16.35
N ASN A 610 21.81 -9.28 -17.57
CA ASN A 610 22.22 -10.64 -17.97
C ASN A 610 23.75 -10.79 -18.05
N VAL A 611 24.47 -9.68 -18.28
CA VAL A 611 25.95 -9.66 -18.35
C VAL A 611 26.53 -9.51 -16.93
N VAL A 612 26.04 -8.58 -16.16
CA VAL A 612 26.60 -8.19 -14.85
C VAL A 612 26.22 -9.17 -13.74
N VAL A 613 25.01 -9.73 -13.77
CA VAL A 613 24.48 -10.67 -12.76
C VAL A 613 23.94 -11.95 -13.41
N PRO A 614 24.79 -12.72 -14.10
CA PRO A 614 24.32 -13.84 -14.93
C PRO A 614 23.74 -15.01 -14.15
N GLY A 615 24.27 -15.32 -12.98
CA GLY A 615 23.78 -16.41 -12.12
C GLY A 615 22.32 -16.20 -11.69
N PRO A 616 22.00 -15.09 -11.04
CA PRO A 616 20.62 -14.72 -10.71
C PRO A 616 19.65 -14.78 -11.88
N MET A 617 20.05 -14.26 -13.04
CA MET A 617 19.18 -14.23 -14.22
C MET A 617 18.92 -15.64 -14.80
N LYS A 618 19.90 -16.55 -14.72
CA LYS A 618 19.75 -17.97 -15.13
C LYS A 618 18.78 -18.70 -14.17
N VAL A 619 18.96 -18.53 -12.86
CA VAL A 619 18.10 -19.13 -11.84
C VAL A 619 16.65 -18.68 -12.01
N MET A 620 16.40 -17.39 -12.19
CA MET A 620 15.06 -16.88 -12.41
C MET A 620 14.38 -17.46 -13.65
N LYS A 621 15.10 -17.54 -14.78
CA LYS A 621 14.56 -18.13 -16.02
C LYS A 621 14.25 -19.61 -15.86
N TRP A 622 15.09 -20.35 -15.14
CA TRP A 622 14.87 -21.75 -14.86
C TRP A 622 13.63 -21.95 -13.97
N ILE A 623 13.47 -21.17 -12.89
CA ILE A 623 12.27 -21.19 -12.04
C ILE A 623 11.01 -20.93 -12.86
N GLU A 624 11.01 -19.90 -13.73
CA GLU A 624 9.86 -19.59 -14.58
C GLU A 624 9.47 -20.76 -15.50
N LYS A 625 10.44 -21.46 -16.03
CA LYS A 625 10.23 -22.63 -16.89
C LYS A 625 9.64 -23.79 -16.11
N GLU A 626 10.24 -24.17 -14.99
CA GLU A 626 9.81 -25.32 -14.19
C GLU A 626 8.42 -25.09 -13.55
N VAL A 627 8.10 -23.89 -13.15
CA VAL A 627 6.77 -23.53 -12.70
C VAL A 627 5.74 -23.67 -13.82
N ALA A 628 6.08 -23.24 -15.05
CA ALA A 628 5.17 -23.43 -16.18
C ALA A 628 4.90 -24.93 -16.44
N ASN A 629 5.96 -25.76 -16.40
CA ASN A 629 5.85 -27.21 -16.56
C ASN A 629 5.00 -27.84 -15.45
N ALA A 630 5.21 -27.42 -14.19
CA ALA A 630 4.44 -27.93 -13.04
C ALA A 630 2.93 -27.66 -13.19
N ILE A 631 2.54 -26.47 -13.61
CA ILE A 631 1.14 -26.13 -13.86
C ILE A 631 0.59 -26.89 -15.07
N ASP A 632 1.38 -27.10 -16.12
CA ASP A 632 0.97 -27.90 -17.30
C ASP A 632 0.74 -29.39 -16.96
N ARG A 633 1.44 -29.91 -15.95
CA ARG A 633 1.17 -31.24 -15.39
C ARG A 633 -0.09 -31.32 -14.54
N GLY A 634 -0.79 -30.20 -14.30
CA GLY A 634 -2.03 -30.13 -13.57
C GLY A 634 -1.93 -29.73 -12.09
N LEU A 635 -0.76 -29.22 -11.64
CA LEU A 635 -0.69 -28.67 -10.29
C LEU A 635 -1.55 -27.40 -10.19
N THR A 636 -2.36 -27.33 -9.17
CA THR A 636 -3.24 -26.18 -8.89
C THR A 636 -2.62 -25.20 -7.90
N GLU A 637 -1.59 -25.63 -7.19
CA GLU A 637 -0.83 -24.86 -6.22
C GLU A 637 0.62 -25.32 -6.18
N LEU A 638 1.52 -24.47 -5.73
CA LEU A 638 2.92 -24.80 -5.47
C LEU A 638 3.17 -24.71 -3.96
N VAL A 639 3.73 -25.77 -3.42
CA VAL A 639 4.06 -25.87 -1.99
C VAL A 639 5.55 -26.14 -1.83
N TRP A 640 6.21 -25.42 -0.95
CA TRP A 640 7.59 -25.67 -0.56
C TRP A 640 7.84 -25.32 0.90
N VAL A 641 8.85 -25.97 1.48
CA VAL A 641 9.31 -25.73 2.85
C VAL A 641 10.66 -25.04 2.79
N THR A 642 10.78 -23.94 3.51
CA THR A 642 12.03 -23.17 3.59
C THR A 642 13.04 -23.80 4.55
N PRO A 643 14.33 -23.40 4.55
CA PRO A 643 15.34 -23.91 5.48
C PRO A 643 14.98 -23.69 6.98
N SER A 644 14.17 -22.68 7.30
CA SER A 644 13.66 -22.50 8.67
C SER A 644 12.50 -23.43 9.02
N GLY A 645 11.95 -24.17 8.03
CA GLY A 645 10.77 -25.01 8.22
C GLY A 645 9.44 -24.28 7.99
N PHE A 646 9.47 -23.05 7.44
CA PHE A 646 8.24 -22.36 7.07
C PHE A 646 7.67 -22.96 5.79
N LYS A 647 6.42 -23.37 5.83
CA LYS A 647 5.70 -23.94 4.70
C LYS A 647 4.99 -22.85 3.90
N VAL A 648 5.41 -22.66 2.67
CA VAL A 648 4.80 -21.71 1.73
C VAL A 648 3.78 -22.45 0.87
N THR A 649 2.55 -21.94 0.82
CA THR A 649 1.51 -22.44 -0.08
C THR A 649 1.12 -21.32 -1.03
N GLN A 650 1.44 -21.49 -2.31
CA GLN A 650 1.14 -20.53 -3.35
C GLN A 650 0.02 -21.05 -4.25
N LYS A 651 -1.19 -20.53 -4.06
CA LYS A 651 -2.38 -20.84 -4.85
C LYS A 651 -2.88 -19.59 -5.54
N LEU A 652 -2.64 -19.48 -6.84
CA LEU A 652 -2.98 -18.30 -7.63
C LEU A 652 -4.02 -18.69 -8.70
N MET A 653 -5.26 -18.27 -8.47
CA MET A 653 -6.39 -18.55 -9.34
C MET A 653 -6.67 -17.35 -10.24
N LYS A 654 -7.15 -17.62 -11.47
CA LYS A 654 -7.61 -16.56 -12.36
C LYS A 654 -8.79 -15.83 -11.73
N LYS A 655 -8.69 -14.53 -11.70
CA LYS A 655 -9.80 -13.65 -11.38
C LYS A 655 -10.32 -13.09 -12.70
N HIS A 656 -11.36 -13.68 -13.21
CA HIS A 656 -12.10 -13.09 -14.32
C HIS A 656 -12.87 -11.88 -13.78
N VAL A 657 -12.23 -10.72 -13.78
CA VAL A 657 -12.81 -9.48 -13.29
C VAL A 657 -12.79 -8.45 -14.42
N GLN A 658 -13.94 -7.85 -14.67
CA GLN A 658 -14.02 -6.69 -15.53
C GLN A 658 -13.90 -5.44 -14.68
N ARG A 659 -12.92 -4.59 -15.00
CA ARG A 659 -12.80 -3.27 -14.38
C ARG A 659 -13.77 -2.31 -15.05
N ILE A 660 -14.70 -1.76 -14.29
CA ILE A 660 -15.62 -0.73 -14.73
C ILE A 660 -15.19 0.58 -14.07
N GLU A 661 -14.96 1.61 -14.87
CA GLU A 661 -14.47 2.90 -14.40
C GLU A 661 -15.43 4.02 -14.80
N LEU A 662 -15.98 4.73 -13.81
CA LEU A 662 -16.82 5.91 -13.99
C LEU A 662 -16.07 7.16 -13.53
N GLN A 663 -16.23 8.26 -14.24
CA GLN A 663 -15.47 9.50 -14.00
C GLN A 663 -16.30 10.59 -13.31
N LEU A 664 -17.59 10.66 -13.61
CA LEU A 664 -18.46 11.76 -13.17
C LEU A 664 -19.31 11.46 -11.95
N LEU A 665 -19.57 10.18 -11.65
CA LEU A 665 -20.25 9.75 -10.42
C LEU A 665 -19.33 9.54 -9.20
N GLY A 666 -18.19 10.24 -9.18
CA GLY A 666 -17.07 9.93 -8.32
C GLY A 666 -16.19 8.88 -8.98
N HIS A 667 -14.89 8.88 -8.64
CA HIS A 667 -13.98 7.86 -9.14
C HIS A 667 -14.39 6.50 -8.58
N CYS A 668 -15.14 5.74 -9.34
CA CYS A 668 -15.64 4.43 -8.96
C CYS A 668 -14.96 3.38 -9.84
N ASN A 669 -14.09 2.59 -9.22
CA ASN A 669 -13.47 1.42 -9.81
C ASN A 669 -14.10 0.18 -9.16
N ILE A 670 -14.90 -0.55 -9.91
CA ILE A 670 -15.43 -1.84 -9.44
C ILE A 670 -14.85 -2.95 -10.30
N PHE A 671 -14.40 -4.00 -9.62
CA PHE A 671 -14.00 -5.24 -10.25
C PHE A 671 -15.18 -6.22 -10.16
N VAL A 672 -15.81 -6.46 -11.28
CA VAL A 672 -16.93 -7.39 -11.37
C VAL A 672 -16.40 -8.75 -11.78
N ALA A 673 -16.73 -9.79 -11.03
CA ALA A 673 -16.40 -11.17 -11.39
C ALA A 673 -17.23 -11.59 -12.62
N THR A 674 -16.54 -11.95 -13.72
CA THR A 674 -17.20 -12.29 -15.00
C THR A 674 -17.02 -13.76 -15.43
N GLY A 675 -16.42 -14.65 -14.58
CA GLY A 675 -16.16 -16.01 -14.99
C GLY A 675 -15.86 -16.99 -13.86
N ASP A 676 -15.51 -18.23 -14.22
CA ASP A 676 -15.27 -19.33 -13.29
C ASP A 676 -14.05 -19.05 -12.40
N LYS A 677 -14.25 -19.12 -11.08
CA LYS A 677 -13.24 -18.87 -10.05
C LYS A 677 -12.26 -20.04 -9.85
N ASN A 678 -12.40 -21.15 -10.57
CA ASN A 678 -11.65 -22.38 -10.35
C ASN A 678 -10.51 -22.65 -11.35
N GLU A 679 -10.17 -21.68 -12.20
CA GLU A 679 -9.08 -21.82 -13.16
C GLU A 679 -7.76 -21.30 -12.59
N VAL A 680 -6.69 -22.12 -12.67
CA VAL A 680 -5.35 -21.76 -12.22
C VAL A 680 -4.76 -20.67 -13.13
N ASP A 681 -4.20 -19.61 -12.54
CA ASP A 681 -3.50 -18.56 -13.28
C ASP A 681 -2.03 -18.94 -13.50
N LYS A 682 -1.76 -19.68 -14.57
CA LYS A 682 -0.41 -20.08 -14.98
C LYS A 682 0.54 -18.89 -15.15
N ALA A 683 0.06 -17.82 -15.76
CA ALA A 683 0.87 -16.62 -15.99
C ALA A 683 1.26 -15.94 -14.68
N HIS A 684 0.34 -15.89 -13.73
CA HIS A 684 0.60 -15.34 -12.41
C HIS A 684 1.55 -16.23 -11.60
N HIS A 685 1.34 -17.54 -11.58
CA HIS A 685 2.28 -18.50 -10.95
C HIS A 685 3.69 -18.34 -11.51
N LYS A 686 3.86 -18.38 -12.83
CA LYS A 686 5.14 -18.19 -13.50
C LYS A 686 5.84 -16.88 -13.10
N ASN A 687 5.06 -15.81 -12.96
CA ASN A 687 5.63 -14.49 -12.65
C ASN A 687 5.89 -14.27 -11.15
N ALA A 688 5.15 -14.91 -10.26
CA ALA A 688 5.21 -14.67 -8.83
C ALA A 688 6.15 -15.62 -8.08
N THR A 689 6.47 -16.81 -8.64
CA THR A 689 7.18 -17.84 -7.87
C THR A 689 8.62 -17.45 -7.55
N ALA A 690 9.40 -16.95 -8.51
CA ALA A 690 10.78 -16.54 -8.23
C ALA A 690 10.85 -15.44 -7.14
N PRO A 691 10.07 -14.36 -7.20
CA PRO A 691 9.96 -13.40 -6.09
C PRO A 691 9.57 -14.02 -4.77
N ASN A 692 8.57 -14.91 -4.77
CA ASN A 692 8.07 -15.50 -3.52
C ASN A 692 9.09 -16.46 -2.91
N LEU A 693 9.83 -17.19 -3.74
CA LEU A 693 10.94 -18.02 -3.28
C LEU A 693 12.03 -17.17 -2.62
N ILE A 694 12.45 -16.08 -3.27
CA ILE A 694 13.46 -15.16 -2.73
C ILE A 694 13.00 -14.60 -1.38
N HIS A 695 11.76 -14.08 -1.30
CA HIS A 695 11.20 -13.55 -0.05
C HIS A 695 11.07 -14.61 1.05
N SER A 696 10.80 -15.86 0.69
CA SER A 696 10.71 -16.92 1.67
C SER A 696 12.09 -17.34 2.21
N LEU A 697 13.14 -17.15 1.42
CA LEU A 697 14.52 -17.40 1.85
C LEU A 697 15.10 -16.26 2.69
N ASP A 698 14.83 -14.99 2.32
CA ASP A 698 15.24 -13.86 3.17
C ASP A 698 14.51 -13.89 4.53
N ALA A 699 13.24 -14.25 4.54
CA ALA A 699 12.50 -14.50 5.77
C ALA A 699 13.10 -15.65 6.58
N SER A 700 13.48 -16.74 5.93
CA SER A 700 14.13 -17.89 6.59
C SER A 700 15.47 -17.50 7.23
N LEU A 701 16.26 -16.66 6.56
CA LEU A 701 17.51 -16.09 7.13
C LEU A 701 17.22 -15.36 8.43
N LEU A 702 16.18 -14.53 8.48
CA LEU A 702 15.82 -13.77 9.68
C LEU A 702 15.19 -14.65 10.77
N HIS A 703 14.36 -15.65 10.42
CA HIS A 703 13.83 -16.63 11.38
C HIS A 703 14.97 -17.30 12.16
N LEU A 704 15.99 -17.78 11.44
CA LEU A 704 17.11 -18.49 12.03
C LEU A 704 18.08 -17.56 12.77
N SER A 705 18.24 -16.32 12.31
CA SER A 705 19.11 -15.34 12.96
C SER A 705 18.50 -14.81 14.25
N ALA A 706 17.24 -14.40 14.22
CA ALA A 706 16.58 -13.81 15.38
C ALA A 706 16.38 -14.80 16.53
N THR A 707 16.14 -16.09 16.25
CA THR A 707 16.04 -17.12 17.30
C THR A 707 17.35 -17.42 18.00
N ARG A 708 18.48 -17.07 17.42
CA ARG A 708 19.83 -17.18 18.02
C ARG A 708 20.24 -15.92 18.79
N PHE A 709 19.47 -14.85 18.68
CA PHE A 709 19.77 -13.56 19.25
C PHE A 709 18.86 -13.28 20.46
N ASN A 710 19.44 -13.18 21.65
CA ASN A 710 18.72 -13.11 22.92
C ASN A 710 18.39 -11.69 23.41
N ASN A 711 18.81 -10.66 22.67
CA ASN A 711 18.55 -9.26 22.98
C ASN A 711 17.34 -8.72 22.21
N PRO A 712 16.81 -7.53 22.57
CA PRO A 712 15.71 -6.94 21.82
C PRO A 712 16.05 -6.77 20.34
N ILE A 713 15.17 -7.28 19.49
CA ILE A 713 15.29 -7.22 18.02
C ILE A 713 13.97 -6.76 17.43
N SER A 714 14.05 -5.99 16.37
CA SER A 714 12.92 -5.59 15.56
C SER A 714 13.22 -5.77 14.07
N LEU A 715 12.20 -5.74 13.23
CA LEU A 715 12.33 -6.08 11.83
C LEU A 715 11.57 -5.10 10.94
N ILE A 716 12.19 -4.73 9.83
CA ILE A 716 11.54 -4.02 8.72
C ILE A 716 11.78 -4.84 7.45
N HIS A 717 10.93 -5.85 7.21
CA HIS A 717 11.03 -6.80 6.10
C HIS A 717 12.35 -7.60 6.14
N ASP A 718 13.37 -7.16 5.39
CA ASP A 718 14.72 -7.73 5.29
C ASP A 718 15.78 -6.94 6.09
N SER A 719 15.39 -5.83 6.72
CA SER A 719 16.24 -5.06 7.64
C SER A 719 16.05 -5.51 9.09
N VAL A 720 17.12 -5.46 9.88
CA VAL A 720 17.11 -5.77 11.32
C VAL A 720 17.43 -4.53 12.13
N LEU A 721 16.83 -4.44 13.32
CA LEU A 721 17.06 -3.35 14.25
C LEU A 721 17.35 -3.94 15.63
N CYS A 722 18.39 -3.45 16.29
CA CYS A 722 18.67 -3.73 17.69
C CYS A 722 19.30 -2.51 18.36
N ARG A 723 19.68 -2.62 19.63
CA ARG A 723 20.40 -1.54 20.32
C ARG A 723 21.83 -1.44 19.80
N ALA A 724 22.42 -0.27 19.91
CA ALA A 724 23.81 -0.02 19.49
C ALA A 724 24.83 -1.01 20.07
N THR A 725 24.64 -1.40 21.33
CA THR A 725 25.49 -2.37 22.07
C THR A 725 25.45 -3.81 21.53
N ASP A 726 24.41 -4.16 20.77
CA ASP A 726 24.13 -5.53 20.37
C ASP A 726 24.37 -5.76 18.86
N MET A 727 24.70 -4.70 18.13
CA MET A 727 24.70 -4.71 16.66
C MET A 727 25.81 -5.62 16.11
N ASP A 728 27.01 -5.62 16.69
CA ASP A 728 28.09 -6.50 16.23
C ASP A 728 27.70 -7.97 16.37
N THR A 729 27.13 -8.35 17.53
CA THR A 729 26.64 -9.71 17.77
C THR A 729 25.55 -10.11 16.76
N LEU A 730 24.57 -9.23 16.50
CA LEU A 730 23.50 -9.50 15.55
C LEU A 730 24.04 -9.64 14.12
N SER A 731 24.95 -8.74 13.74
CA SER A 731 25.59 -8.74 12.43
C SER A 731 26.34 -10.03 12.16
N ASP A 732 27.09 -10.53 13.15
CA ASP A 732 27.81 -11.81 13.06
C ASP A 732 26.86 -13.01 12.96
N ILE A 733 25.76 -13.01 13.73
CA ILE A 733 24.73 -14.06 13.66
C ILE A 733 24.10 -14.10 12.27
N VAL A 734 23.80 -12.95 11.67
CA VAL A 734 23.20 -12.90 10.33
C VAL A 734 24.17 -13.44 9.27
N ARG A 735 25.45 -13.06 9.31
CA ARG A 735 26.50 -13.61 8.40
C ARG A 735 26.66 -15.12 8.55
N GLN A 736 26.79 -15.61 9.77
CA GLN A 736 26.89 -17.05 10.05
C GLN A 736 25.65 -17.80 9.55
N THR A 737 24.47 -17.21 9.71
CA THR A 737 23.24 -17.84 9.23
C THR A 737 23.18 -17.89 7.70
N TYR A 738 23.62 -16.83 7.00
CA TYR A 738 23.72 -16.82 5.54
C TYR A 738 24.71 -17.89 5.05
N MET A 739 25.90 -17.98 5.68
CA MET A 739 26.88 -19.03 5.39
C MET A 739 26.23 -20.42 5.54
N HIS A 740 25.56 -20.67 6.64
CA HIS A 740 24.93 -21.95 6.91
C HIS A 740 23.85 -22.32 5.88
N LEU A 741 23.04 -21.35 5.47
CA LEU A 741 21.99 -21.56 4.48
C LEU A 741 22.53 -21.98 3.10
N PHE A 742 23.67 -21.42 2.68
CA PHE A 742 24.17 -21.60 1.33
C PHE A 742 25.43 -22.45 1.22
N ALA A 743 26.23 -22.62 2.28
CA ALA A 743 27.37 -23.51 2.29
C ALA A 743 27.01 -24.98 2.51
N GLU A 744 26.08 -25.23 3.41
CA GLU A 744 25.75 -26.59 3.85
C GLU A 744 24.64 -27.24 3.03
N HIS A 745 23.79 -26.44 2.34
CA HIS A 745 22.64 -26.94 1.61
C HIS A 745 22.56 -26.40 0.20
N ASP A 746 22.32 -27.28 -0.76
CA ASP A 746 21.85 -26.92 -2.10
C ASP A 746 20.33 -26.79 -2.08
N TYR A 747 19.86 -25.60 -1.64
CA TYR A 747 18.44 -25.37 -1.50
C TYR A 747 17.72 -25.32 -2.87
N LEU A 748 18.40 -24.92 -3.93
CA LEU A 748 17.80 -24.87 -5.26
C LEU A 748 17.43 -26.27 -5.76
N LYS A 749 18.31 -27.25 -5.48
CA LYS A 749 18.04 -28.66 -5.76
C LYS A 749 16.91 -29.20 -4.89
N SER A 750 16.93 -28.93 -3.58
CA SER A 750 15.86 -29.32 -2.68
C SER A 750 14.51 -28.74 -3.11
N TRP A 751 14.46 -27.48 -3.53
CA TRP A 751 13.24 -26.86 -4.04
C TRP A 751 12.77 -27.50 -5.35
N ALA A 752 13.67 -27.83 -6.25
CA ALA A 752 13.36 -28.55 -7.49
C ALA A 752 12.66 -29.89 -7.21
N GLU A 753 13.17 -30.65 -6.24
CA GLU A 753 12.56 -31.90 -5.79
C GLU A 753 11.15 -31.69 -5.22
N GLN A 754 10.97 -30.65 -4.41
CA GLN A 754 9.69 -30.33 -3.76
C GLN A 754 8.58 -29.98 -4.77
N ILE A 755 8.89 -29.28 -5.85
CA ILE A 755 7.90 -28.96 -6.90
C ILE A 755 7.83 -29.99 -8.02
N GLY A 756 8.70 -31.03 -7.98
CA GLY A 756 8.79 -32.02 -9.04
C GLY A 756 9.30 -31.44 -10.36
N ALA A 757 10.40 -30.66 -10.32
CA ALA A 757 10.99 -30.07 -11.52
C ALA A 757 11.41 -31.13 -12.53
N GLU A 758 11.28 -30.85 -13.83
CA GLU A 758 11.61 -31.76 -14.93
C GLU A 758 13.07 -31.65 -15.35
N SER A 759 13.70 -30.51 -15.16
CA SER A 759 15.08 -30.28 -15.48
C SER A 759 15.92 -29.96 -14.25
N GLU A 760 17.19 -30.36 -14.28
CA GLU A 760 18.15 -30.03 -13.24
C GLU A 760 18.30 -28.50 -13.10
N PRO A 761 18.50 -27.97 -11.86
CA PRO A 761 18.84 -26.59 -11.65
C PRO A 761 20.08 -26.16 -12.44
N PRO A 762 20.25 -24.87 -12.75
CA PRO A 762 21.48 -24.36 -13.34
C PRO A 762 22.70 -24.76 -12.52
N ILE A 763 23.79 -25.09 -13.20
CA ILE A 763 25.08 -25.43 -12.56
C ILE A 763 25.48 -24.24 -11.67
N ILE A 764 25.75 -24.54 -10.41
CA ILE A 764 26.20 -23.54 -9.45
C ILE A 764 27.63 -23.06 -9.77
N GLY A 765 27.90 -21.79 -9.48
CA GLY A 765 29.21 -21.16 -9.67
C GLY A 765 30.18 -21.48 -8.55
N THR A 766 31.21 -20.66 -8.42
CA THR A 766 32.38 -20.85 -7.56
C THR A 766 32.36 -20.04 -6.27
N LEU A 767 31.27 -19.36 -5.94
CA LEU A 767 31.17 -18.62 -4.70
C LEU A 767 31.34 -19.57 -3.50
N ASP A 768 32.26 -19.23 -2.62
CA ASP A 768 32.34 -19.82 -1.28
C ASP A 768 31.51 -18.93 -0.30
N PRO A 769 30.36 -19.42 0.17
CA PRO A 769 29.51 -18.64 1.10
C PRO A 769 30.20 -18.35 2.44
N VAL A 770 31.25 -19.09 2.82
CA VAL A 770 32.01 -18.84 4.05
C VAL A 770 32.65 -17.44 4.04
N SER A 771 32.98 -16.92 2.88
CA SER A 771 33.61 -15.61 2.71
C SER A 771 32.70 -14.43 3.20
N VAL A 772 31.39 -14.64 3.39
CA VAL A 772 30.48 -13.62 3.93
C VAL A 772 30.84 -13.20 5.35
N ILE A 773 31.46 -14.06 6.13
CA ILE A 773 31.85 -13.79 7.52
C ILE A 773 32.77 -12.58 7.60
N GLU A 774 33.64 -12.40 6.62
CA GLU A 774 34.59 -11.28 6.56
C GLU A 774 34.02 -10.03 5.87
N SER A 775 32.78 -10.09 5.35
CA SER A 775 32.19 -8.97 4.62
C SER A 775 31.60 -7.92 5.55
N THR A 776 32.24 -6.76 5.66
CA THR A 776 31.78 -5.62 6.44
C THR A 776 30.45 -5.05 5.93
N TYR A 777 30.24 -5.05 4.62
CA TYR A 777 29.12 -4.38 3.96
C TYR A 777 27.97 -5.32 3.56
N PHE A 778 27.97 -6.56 4.04
CA PHE A 778 26.88 -7.51 3.77
C PHE A 778 25.54 -7.00 4.33
N PHE A 779 25.57 -6.52 5.57
CA PHE A 779 24.48 -5.85 6.28
C PHE A 779 25.03 -4.55 6.87
N CYS A 780 24.59 -3.38 6.39
CA CYS A 780 25.11 -2.11 6.85
C CYS A 780 24.15 -0.90 6.58
#